data_2f2771a3b920979becd219c43452e5e7
#
_entry.id   2f2771a3b920979becd219c43452e5e7
#
_cell.length_a   1.000
_cell.length_b   1.000
_cell.length_c   1.000
_cell.angle_alpha   90.00
_cell.angle_beta   90.00
_cell.angle_gamma   90.00
#
_symmetry.space_group_name_H-M   'P 1'
#
loop_
_entity.id
_entity.type
_entity.pdbx_description
1 polymer ?
#
loop_
_entity_poly.entity_id
_entity_poly.type
_entity_poly.pdbx_seq_one_letter_code
_entity_poly.pdbx_strand_id
1 'polypeptide(L)'
;MTEFNSTQLRNLALVGHGKSGKTSIAENCLFKCGATNRVGKTDDGTSILDYEPEEVKRKMTIDSSLASCEWQGYKINFIDTPGYPDFTGEVKSALTACESAIVVVSATSGIEVETDRAWKYAEELSLPRAIFINKMDREHADFYKVVEELRAHFGKGIVPIQIPIGSEASFQGVADLITMNTKVLIKNKDLIYEIPEYMKDDVDTARHMLMETCAEFNDELLEKYLEGEEITETEVAAALIEGIVNAKIFPVLCGSATKGIGFRQLMNSIIEYMPTPYFRASMGINPKNNELIERRTEDAFSGYVFKTVVDQFIGRVSYLKILSGTLIENSSVYNSVSEKTERISSLYSACGKNQQAQKIAHAGDIVIITKLQATKTGDTLCNEEEPIKYEPVTHPASMFTMAIKADKKADEDKIGNALTRLVDEDPTLTIYKNTETGDLTISGVGELHLDVAIEKLLNKFGVTAKLYQPAIAYRETIRGTSKVEGKHKKQSGGHGQYGDVWLEFSPGELGSGVTFTETIVGGAVPRQYIPAVEKGVRETLQTGILAGYPMVDIKVNLFDGSYHTVDSSEMAFKTAAALAIKKGIPEAKPVLLEPYYTLKITIPEYYMGDVISGINTKRGRIINTESPSHDVSIIEAQVPLAELYKYATDLRSATQGRGSYTMEFSHYEEVPAKISEQIIAENNK
;
A
#
# COMPACT_ATOMS: atom_id res chain seq x y z
N MET A 1 -25.04 12.18 23.90
CA MET A 1 -24.49 10.86 23.57
C MET A 1 -24.13 10.13 24.82
N THR A 2 -24.27 8.83 24.81
CA THR A 2 -23.78 7.96 25.90
C THR A 2 -22.25 8.02 25.88
N GLU A 3 -21.62 8.28 27.01
CA GLU A 3 -20.17 8.16 27.16
C GLU A 3 -19.84 6.70 27.43
N PHE A 4 -18.85 6.16 26.69
CA PHE A 4 -18.39 4.78 26.81
C PHE A 4 -16.97 4.76 27.37
N ASN A 5 -16.71 3.92 28.34
CA ASN A 5 -15.36 3.67 28.83
C ASN A 5 -14.66 2.55 28.04
N SER A 6 -13.36 2.35 28.26
CA SER A 6 -12.55 1.39 27.51
C SER A 6 -13.04 -0.07 27.59
N THR A 7 -13.76 -0.46 28.66
CA THR A 7 -14.33 -1.81 28.79
C THR A 7 -15.61 -2.01 27.98
N GLN A 8 -16.29 -0.93 27.65
CA GLN A 8 -17.53 -0.93 26.85
C GLN A 8 -17.29 -0.74 25.34
N LEU A 9 -16.06 -0.61 24.93
CA LEU A 9 -15.69 -0.42 23.53
C LEU A 9 -15.24 -1.74 22.87
N ARG A 10 -15.59 -1.91 21.60
CA ARG A 10 -15.08 -2.97 20.73
C ARG A 10 -14.70 -2.35 19.38
N ASN A 11 -13.44 -2.49 18.97
CA ASN A 11 -12.97 -2.00 17.69
C ASN A 11 -12.50 -3.17 16.83
N LEU A 12 -13.12 -3.32 15.67
CA LEU A 12 -12.91 -4.47 14.80
C LEU A 12 -12.70 -4.03 13.36
N ALA A 13 -11.67 -4.57 12.72
CA ALA A 13 -11.51 -4.46 11.28
C ALA A 13 -12.21 -5.65 10.58
N LEU A 14 -13.05 -5.36 9.59
CA LEU A 14 -13.60 -6.38 8.69
C LEU A 14 -12.65 -6.59 7.54
N VAL A 15 -11.98 -7.73 7.48
CA VAL A 15 -10.94 -8.05 6.51
C VAL A 15 -11.26 -9.31 5.72
N GLY A 16 -10.59 -9.53 4.59
CA GLY A 16 -10.77 -10.69 3.72
C GLY A 16 -10.89 -10.33 2.25
N HIS A 17 -11.09 -11.31 1.40
CA HIS A 17 -11.08 -11.15 -0.05
C HIS A 17 -12.19 -10.24 -0.59
N GLY A 18 -11.99 -9.70 -1.79
CA GLY A 18 -13.00 -8.92 -2.52
C GLY A 18 -14.30 -9.71 -2.71
N LYS A 19 -15.43 -9.04 -2.52
CA LYS A 19 -16.76 -9.66 -2.63
C LYS A 19 -17.07 -10.78 -1.61
N SER A 20 -16.27 -11.00 -0.56
CA SER A 20 -16.63 -11.92 0.54
C SER A 20 -17.85 -11.44 1.33
N GLY A 21 -18.16 -10.14 1.28
CA GLY A 21 -19.34 -9.52 1.88
C GLY A 21 -19.08 -8.71 3.14
N LYS A 22 -17.86 -8.19 3.34
CA LYS A 22 -17.45 -7.35 4.47
C LYS A 22 -18.38 -6.17 4.69
N THR A 23 -18.53 -5.32 3.69
CA THR A 23 -19.44 -4.17 3.70
C THR A 23 -20.89 -4.57 3.98
N SER A 24 -21.35 -5.69 3.39
CA SER A 24 -22.70 -6.20 3.64
C SER A 24 -22.90 -6.68 5.08
N ILE A 25 -21.85 -7.19 5.73
CA ILE A 25 -21.87 -7.55 7.17
C ILE A 25 -22.02 -6.29 8.00
N ALA A 26 -21.15 -5.27 7.79
CA ALA A 26 -21.25 -4.01 8.50
C ALA A 26 -22.63 -3.35 8.36
N GLU A 27 -23.16 -3.27 7.15
CA GLU A 27 -24.50 -2.73 6.85
C GLU A 27 -25.62 -3.49 7.59
N ASN A 28 -25.54 -4.83 7.67
CA ASN A 28 -26.49 -5.63 8.43
C ASN A 28 -26.36 -5.39 9.94
N CYS A 29 -25.16 -5.27 10.48
CA CYS A 29 -24.93 -4.94 11.89
C CYS A 29 -25.51 -3.57 12.22
N LEU A 30 -25.24 -2.55 11.41
CA LEU A 30 -25.79 -1.19 11.57
C LEU A 30 -27.31 -1.17 11.51
N PHE A 31 -27.91 -1.94 10.62
CA PHE A 31 -29.37 -2.07 10.55
C PHE A 31 -29.94 -2.77 11.78
N LYS A 32 -29.32 -3.85 12.26
CA LYS A 32 -29.78 -4.62 13.43
C LYS A 32 -29.70 -3.83 14.73
N CYS A 33 -28.71 -2.97 14.90
CA CYS A 33 -28.60 -2.07 16.06
C CYS A 33 -29.43 -0.78 15.91
N GLY A 34 -30.11 -0.56 14.77
CA GLY A 34 -30.94 0.60 14.53
C GLY A 34 -30.20 1.89 14.16
N ALA A 35 -28.89 1.79 13.84
CA ALA A 35 -28.10 2.93 13.36
C ALA A 35 -28.53 3.36 11.94
N THR A 36 -29.12 2.44 11.17
CA THR A 36 -29.69 2.70 9.85
C THR A 36 -31.12 2.19 9.73
N ASN A 37 -31.92 2.82 8.88
CA ASN A 37 -33.31 2.43 8.62
C ASN A 37 -33.46 1.31 7.58
N ARG A 38 -32.39 0.98 6.88
CA ARG A 38 -32.34 -0.06 5.83
C ARG A 38 -30.92 -0.63 5.73
N VAL A 39 -30.80 -1.82 5.19
CA VAL A 39 -29.49 -2.40 4.82
C VAL A 39 -29.07 -1.78 3.49
N GLY A 40 -27.94 -1.08 3.47
CA GLY A 40 -27.32 -0.59 2.25
C GLY A 40 -26.73 -1.73 1.42
N LYS A 41 -26.56 -1.51 0.11
CA LYS A 41 -25.97 -2.47 -0.81
C LYS A 41 -24.96 -1.79 -1.71
N THR A 42 -23.75 -2.34 -1.77
CA THR A 42 -22.67 -1.85 -2.65
C THR A 42 -23.08 -1.93 -4.13
N ASP A 43 -23.70 -3.04 -4.54
CA ASP A 43 -24.13 -3.26 -5.94
C ASP A 43 -25.16 -2.24 -6.43
N ASP A 44 -26.02 -1.73 -5.52
CA ASP A 44 -27.05 -0.74 -5.81
C ASP A 44 -26.58 0.71 -5.56
N GLY A 45 -25.32 0.91 -5.08
CA GLY A 45 -24.77 2.22 -4.71
C GLY A 45 -25.51 2.87 -3.52
N THR A 46 -26.12 2.07 -2.65
CA THR A 46 -26.93 2.55 -1.51
C THR A 46 -26.26 2.31 -0.15
N SER A 47 -25.04 1.74 -0.12
CA SER A 47 -24.22 1.60 1.06
C SER A 47 -23.87 2.97 1.65
N ILE A 48 -23.89 3.07 2.98
CA ILE A 48 -23.41 4.27 3.67
C ILE A 48 -21.90 4.23 3.90
N LEU A 49 -21.26 3.08 3.65
CA LEU A 49 -19.84 2.83 3.83
C LEU A 49 -19.07 3.06 2.53
N ASP A 50 -19.59 2.54 1.39
CA ASP A 50 -19.04 2.77 0.05
C ASP A 50 -19.76 4.01 -0.56
N TYR A 51 -19.36 5.20 -0.16
CA TYR A 51 -20.05 6.44 -0.54
C TYR A 51 -19.24 7.35 -1.46
N GLU A 52 -17.93 7.09 -1.62
CA GLU A 52 -17.09 7.85 -2.53
C GLU A 52 -17.50 7.58 -3.99
N PRO A 53 -17.47 8.57 -4.89
CA PRO A 53 -17.90 8.41 -6.28
C PRO A 53 -17.21 7.25 -7.00
N GLU A 54 -15.93 7.01 -6.71
CA GLU A 54 -15.11 5.95 -7.28
C GLU A 54 -15.58 4.57 -6.82
N GLU A 55 -16.02 4.43 -5.57
CA GLU A 55 -16.57 3.20 -4.98
C GLU A 55 -17.94 2.88 -5.58
N VAL A 56 -18.83 3.86 -5.61
CA VAL A 56 -20.18 3.73 -6.18
C VAL A 56 -20.11 3.34 -7.66
N LYS A 57 -19.20 3.98 -8.43
CA LYS A 57 -19.00 3.69 -9.85
C LYS A 57 -18.50 2.27 -10.09
N ARG A 58 -17.56 1.79 -9.27
CA ARG A 58 -16.94 0.48 -9.41
C ARG A 58 -17.65 -0.62 -8.66
N LYS A 59 -18.61 -0.28 -7.78
CA LYS A 59 -19.33 -1.21 -6.90
C LYS A 59 -18.39 -2.04 -6.04
N MET A 60 -17.43 -1.37 -5.42
CA MET A 60 -16.43 -1.98 -4.57
C MET A 60 -15.87 -0.98 -3.56
N THR A 61 -15.51 -1.48 -2.39
CA THR A 61 -14.81 -0.71 -1.35
C THR A 61 -13.38 -0.40 -1.79
N ILE A 62 -12.99 0.85 -1.73
CA ILE A 62 -11.65 1.36 -2.06
C ILE A 62 -10.97 1.92 -0.81
N ASP A 63 -11.66 2.77 -0.09
CA ASP A 63 -11.20 3.38 1.15
C ASP A 63 -11.78 2.65 2.37
N SER A 64 -11.05 2.59 3.47
CA SER A 64 -11.61 2.06 4.72
C SER A 64 -12.64 3.03 5.30
N SER A 65 -13.78 2.50 5.76
CA SER A 65 -14.88 3.29 6.33
C SER A 65 -15.15 2.91 7.77
N LEU A 66 -15.26 3.92 8.66
CA LEU A 66 -15.63 3.72 10.07
C LEU A 66 -17.15 3.67 10.22
N ALA A 67 -17.64 2.65 10.91
CA ALA A 67 -19.05 2.45 11.23
C ALA A 67 -19.21 2.19 12.73
N SER A 68 -19.72 3.18 13.46
CA SER A 68 -19.97 3.05 14.89
C SER A 68 -21.45 2.77 15.17
N CYS A 69 -21.75 1.83 16.06
CA CYS A 69 -23.09 1.55 16.53
C CYS A 69 -23.12 1.16 18.01
N GLU A 70 -24.30 1.27 18.64
CA GLU A 70 -24.53 0.86 20.03
C GLU A 70 -25.29 -0.48 20.05
N TRP A 71 -24.80 -1.43 20.85
CA TRP A 71 -25.41 -2.72 21.04
C TRP A 71 -25.36 -3.15 22.51
N GLN A 72 -26.53 -3.33 23.13
CA GLN A 72 -26.66 -3.78 24.54
C GLN A 72 -25.78 -3.01 25.56
N GLY A 73 -25.64 -1.69 25.39
CA GLY A 73 -24.82 -0.85 26.27
C GLY A 73 -23.32 -0.80 25.94
N TYR A 74 -22.92 -1.41 24.84
CA TYR A 74 -21.56 -1.34 24.29
C TYR A 74 -21.54 -0.51 22.99
N LYS A 75 -20.44 0.17 22.74
CA LYS A 75 -20.16 0.79 21.44
C LYS A 75 -19.24 -0.11 20.62
N ILE A 76 -19.70 -0.47 19.44
CA ILE A 76 -18.93 -1.28 18.49
C ILE A 76 -18.52 -0.37 17.32
N ASN A 77 -17.22 -0.28 17.08
CA ASN A 77 -16.64 0.40 15.94
C ASN A 77 -16.16 -0.64 14.93
N PHE A 78 -16.84 -0.72 13.79
CA PHE A 78 -16.39 -1.50 12.64
C PHE A 78 -15.57 -0.62 11.72
N ILE A 79 -14.41 -1.09 11.29
CA ILE A 79 -13.69 -0.50 10.16
C ILE A 79 -13.86 -1.47 8.99
N ASP A 80 -14.74 -1.11 8.04
CA ASP A 80 -14.87 -1.85 6.78
C ASP A 80 -13.67 -1.58 5.91
N THR A 81 -13.06 -2.63 5.32
CA THR A 81 -11.81 -2.51 4.55
C THR A 81 -11.98 -3.02 3.12
N PRO A 82 -11.19 -2.49 2.18
CA PRO A 82 -11.14 -3.03 0.84
C PRO A 82 -10.64 -4.48 0.84
N GLY A 83 -11.01 -5.23 -0.20
CA GLY A 83 -10.60 -6.63 -0.37
C GLY A 83 -9.83 -6.87 -1.68
N TYR A 84 -9.22 -5.83 -2.23
CA TYR A 84 -8.41 -5.89 -3.45
C TYR A 84 -6.96 -5.55 -3.15
N PRO A 85 -5.99 -6.21 -3.81
CA PRO A 85 -4.57 -6.06 -3.52
C PRO A 85 -4.04 -4.64 -3.69
N ASP A 86 -4.68 -3.84 -4.54
CA ASP A 86 -4.28 -2.46 -4.82
C ASP A 86 -4.50 -1.52 -3.62
N PHE A 87 -5.37 -1.88 -2.67
CA PHE A 87 -5.76 -1.07 -1.51
C PHE A 87 -5.35 -1.68 -0.17
N THR A 88 -4.36 -2.57 -0.16
CA THR A 88 -3.89 -3.23 1.09
C THR A 88 -3.30 -2.27 2.11
N GLY A 89 -2.88 -1.08 1.72
CA GLY A 89 -2.48 -0.01 2.65
C GLY A 89 -3.59 0.38 3.63
N GLU A 90 -4.83 0.48 3.14
CA GLU A 90 -6.02 0.74 3.95
C GLU A 90 -6.30 -0.38 4.96
N VAL A 91 -6.09 -1.65 4.55
CA VAL A 91 -6.25 -2.81 5.43
C VAL A 91 -5.25 -2.78 6.58
N LYS A 92 -3.97 -2.49 6.30
CA LYS A 92 -2.93 -2.38 7.34
C LYS A 92 -3.23 -1.26 8.33
N SER A 93 -3.62 -0.08 7.83
CA SER A 93 -3.99 1.06 8.67
C SER A 93 -5.20 0.76 9.56
N ALA A 94 -6.22 0.06 9.03
CA ALA A 94 -7.41 -0.33 9.80
C ALA A 94 -7.07 -1.33 10.92
N LEU A 95 -6.23 -2.34 10.63
CA LEU A 95 -5.82 -3.34 11.62
C LEU A 95 -5.07 -2.72 12.81
N THR A 96 -4.25 -1.70 12.59
CA THR A 96 -3.51 -1.02 13.67
C THR A 96 -4.41 -0.18 14.59
N ALA A 97 -5.58 0.23 14.10
CA ALA A 97 -6.54 1.00 14.89
C ALA A 97 -7.49 0.13 15.73
N CYS A 98 -7.44 -1.21 15.56
CA CYS A 98 -8.38 -2.13 16.18
C CYS A 98 -7.70 -3.06 17.19
N GLU A 99 -8.49 -3.55 18.18
CA GLU A 99 -8.07 -4.59 19.10
C GLU A 99 -8.32 -6.00 18.55
N SER A 100 -9.13 -6.12 17.50
CA SER A 100 -9.42 -7.41 16.87
C SER A 100 -9.82 -7.27 15.40
N ALA A 101 -9.88 -8.39 14.70
CA ALA A 101 -10.33 -8.45 13.31
C ALA A 101 -11.40 -9.54 13.13
N ILE A 102 -12.31 -9.33 12.18
CA ILE A 102 -13.19 -10.37 11.67
C ILE A 102 -12.75 -10.70 10.25
N VAL A 103 -12.25 -11.91 10.06
CA VAL A 103 -11.85 -12.44 8.75
C VAL A 103 -13.08 -13.00 8.07
N VAL A 104 -13.55 -12.32 7.03
CA VAL A 104 -14.76 -12.72 6.30
C VAL A 104 -14.40 -13.68 5.16
N VAL A 105 -14.91 -14.90 5.24
CA VAL A 105 -14.69 -15.97 4.28
C VAL A 105 -16.01 -16.33 3.59
N SER A 106 -15.98 -16.62 2.30
CA SER A 106 -17.16 -17.08 1.58
C SER A 106 -17.34 -18.59 1.75
N ALA A 107 -18.53 -19.04 2.12
CA ALA A 107 -18.86 -20.48 2.22
C ALA A 107 -18.70 -21.24 0.88
N THR A 108 -18.67 -20.54 -0.24
CA THR A 108 -18.54 -21.12 -1.59
C THR A 108 -17.12 -21.16 -2.12
N SER A 109 -16.25 -20.26 -1.65
CA SER A 109 -14.89 -20.08 -2.19
C SER A 109 -13.79 -20.52 -1.23
N GLY A 110 -14.08 -20.58 0.09
CA GLY A 110 -13.07 -20.89 1.10
C GLY A 110 -11.99 -19.82 1.21
N ILE A 111 -10.74 -20.23 1.36
CA ILE A 111 -9.59 -19.34 1.50
C ILE A 111 -9.20 -18.76 0.14
N GLU A 112 -9.18 -17.44 0.06
CA GLU A 112 -8.75 -16.68 -1.12
C GLU A 112 -7.52 -15.82 -0.80
N VAL A 113 -6.84 -15.29 -1.82
CA VAL A 113 -5.54 -14.60 -1.66
C VAL A 113 -5.57 -13.46 -0.63
N GLU A 114 -6.58 -12.61 -0.67
CA GLU A 114 -6.66 -11.51 0.29
C GLU A 114 -7.10 -11.96 1.69
N THR A 115 -7.70 -13.15 1.82
CA THR A 115 -7.96 -13.80 3.11
C THR A 115 -6.64 -14.19 3.77
N ASP A 116 -5.76 -14.86 3.03
CA ASP A 116 -4.42 -15.26 3.48
C ASP A 116 -3.55 -14.03 3.83
N ARG A 117 -3.58 -13.01 2.98
CA ARG A 117 -2.84 -11.76 3.20
C ARG A 117 -3.32 -11.00 4.46
N ALA A 118 -4.63 -10.85 4.62
CA ALA A 118 -5.21 -10.20 5.79
C ALA A 118 -4.91 -10.97 7.08
N TRP A 119 -4.92 -12.30 7.01
CA TRP A 119 -4.52 -13.15 8.12
C TRP A 119 -3.08 -12.90 8.56
N LYS A 120 -2.13 -12.87 7.61
CA LYS A 120 -0.71 -12.59 7.88
C LYS A 120 -0.50 -11.20 8.48
N TYR A 121 -1.19 -10.17 7.97
CA TYR A 121 -1.09 -8.82 8.55
C TYR A 121 -1.61 -8.75 9.99
N ALA A 122 -2.71 -9.45 10.29
CA ALA A 122 -3.21 -9.55 11.65
C ALA A 122 -2.27 -10.37 12.56
N GLU A 123 -1.58 -11.37 12.02
CA GLU A 123 -0.59 -12.18 12.73
C GLU A 123 0.68 -11.38 13.05
N GLU A 124 1.20 -10.58 12.10
CA GLU A 124 2.31 -9.64 12.32
C GLU A 124 2.04 -8.71 13.52
N LEU A 125 0.77 -8.31 13.70
CA LEU A 125 0.33 -7.45 14.80
C LEU A 125 -0.06 -8.24 16.07
N SER A 126 0.02 -9.59 16.07
CA SER A 126 -0.52 -10.44 17.12
C SER A 126 -1.97 -10.08 17.47
N LEU A 127 -2.77 -9.77 16.45
CA LEU A 127 -4.13 -9.27 16.62
C LEU A 127 -5.12 -10.42 16.79
N PRO A 128 -5.93 -10.45 17.86
CA PRO A 128 -7.06 -11.35 18.03
C PRO A 128 -7.99 -11.35 16.82
N ARG A 129 -8.45 -12.54 16.40
CA ARG A 129 -9.25 -12.69 15.19
C ARG A 129 -10.43 -13.63 15.42
N ALA A 130 -11.57 -13.30 14.80
CA ALA A 130 -12.67 -14.21 14.58
C ALA A 130 -12.87 -14.44 13.09
N ILE A 131 -13.46 -15.55 12.72
CA ILE A 131 -13.78 -15.86 11.33
C ILE A 131 -15.30 -15.84 11.17
N PHE A 132 -15.78 -15.16 10.11
CA PHE A 132 -17.19 -15.19 9.75
C PHE A 132 -17.36 -15.80 8.38
N ILE A 133 -17.91 -17.03 8.33
CA ILE A 133 -18.24 -17.72 7.08
C ILE A 133 -19.57 -17.19 6.58
N ASN A 134 -19.51 -16.34 5.55
CA ASN A 134 -20.65 -15.67 4.92
C ASN A 134 -21.17 -16.43 3.71
N LYS A 135 -22.34 -16.03 3.22
CA LYS A 135 -23.00 -16.60 2.03
C LYS A 135 -23.47 -18.05 2.19
N MET A 136 -23.84 -18.43 3.41
CA MET A 136 -24.40 -19.76 3.70
C MET A 136 -25.68 -20.10 2.92
N ASP A 137 -26.31 -19.07 2.34
CA ASP A 137 -27.54 -19.17 1.51
C ASP A 137 -27.26 -19.45 0.03
N ARG A 138 -26.04 -19.49 -0.40
CA ARG A 138 -25.66 -19.67 -1.80
C ARG A 138 -25.53 -21.16 -2.16
N GLU A 139 -25.74 -21.46 -3.43
CA GLU A 139 -25.48 -22.78 -4.02
C GLU A 139 -24.00 -23.15 -3.83
N HIS A 140 -23.72 -24.41 -3.49
CA HIS A 140 -22.41 -24.94 -3.14
C HIS A 140 -21.77 -24.36 -1.86
N ALA A 141 -22.56 -23.76 -0.97
CA ALA A 141 -22.08 -23.34 0.34
C ALA A 141 -21.84 -24.55 1.25
N ASP A 142 -20.60 -24.73 1.70
CA ASP A 142 -20.20 -25.84 2.57
C ASP A 142 -19.40 -25.32 3.77
N PHE A 143 -20.06 -25.28 4.92
CA PHE A 143 -19.46 -24.78 6.17
C PHE A 143 -18.32 -25.69 6.65
N TYR A 144 -18.57 -27.01 6.70
CA TYR A 144 -17.65 -27.96 7.30
C TYR A 144 -16.36 -28.06 6.48
N LYS A 145 -16.48 -28.12 5.16
CA LYS A 145 -15.35 -28.10 4.25
C LYS A 145 -14.49 -26.84 4.45
N VAL A 146 -15.11 -25.66 4.54
CA VAL A 146 -14.39 -24.39 4.75
C VAL A 146 -13.69 -24.37 6.12
N VAL A 147 -14.32 -24.90 7.17
CA VAL A 147 -13.67 -25.03 8.49
C VAL A 147 -12.46 -25.95 8.43
N GLU A 148 -12.55 -27.09 7.75
CA GLU A 148 -11.41 -28.00 7.56
C GLU A 148 -10.26 -27.32 6.79
N GLU A 149 -10.55 -26.61 5.70
CA GLU A 149 -9.57 -25.86 4.93
C GLU A 149 -8.88 -24.80 5.79
N LEU A 150 -9.65 -24.06 6.59
CA LEU A 150 -9.12 -23.04 7.51
C LEU A 150 -8.21 -23.66 8.57
N ARG A 151 -8.62 -24.79 9.18
CA ARG A 151 -7.79 -25.50 10.17
C ARG A 151 -6.51 -26.06 9.57
N ALA A 152 -6.60 -26.63 8.37
CA ALA A 152 -5.44 -27.18 7.68
C ALA A 152 -4.42 -26.09 7.31
N HIS A 153 -4.90 -24.89 6.97
CA HIS A 153 -4.05 -23.79 6.49
C HIS A 153 -3.53 -22.89 7.62
N PHE A 154 -4.39 -22.51 8.57
CA PHE A 154 -4.06 -21.54 9.63
C PHE A 154 -3.84 -22.19 11.01
N GLY A 155 -4.14 -23.48 11.15
CA GLY A 155 -3.84 -24.23 12.37
C GLY A 155 -5.05 -24.62 13.22
N LYS A 156 -4.78 -25.45 14.22
CA LYS A 156 -5.79 -26.08 15.08
C LYS A 156 -6.57 -25.12 15.98
N GLY A 157 -6.05 -23.93 16.24
CA GLY A 157 -6.73 -22.90 17.04
C GLY A 157 -8.03 -22.37 16.42
N ILE A 158 -8.32 -22.71 15.15
CA ILE A 158 -9.60 -22.36 14.50
C ILE A 158 -10.67 -23.34 14.95
N VAL A 159 -11.74 -22.81 15.55
CA VAL A 159 -12.79 -23.64 16.12
C VAL A 159 -14.18 -23.02 15.95
N PRO A 160 -15.18 -23.78 15.50
CA PRO A 160 -16.56 -23.33 15.49
C PRO A 160 -17.08 -23.05 16.89
N ILE A 161 -17.74 -21.90 17.11
CA ILE A 161 -18.56 -21.62 18.30
C ILE A 161 -20.05 -21.70 17.97
N GLN A 162 -20.39 -21.84 16.70
CA GLN A 162 -21.72 -22.12 16.19
C GLN A 162 -21.65 -22.90 14.87
N ILE A 163 -22.68 -23.67 14.58
CA ILE A 163 -22.84 -24.42 13.33
C ILE A 163 -24.15 -24.02 12.63
N PRO A 164 -24.22 -24.11 11.28
CA PRO A 164 -25.40 -23.70 10.53
C PRO A 164 -26.57 -24.68 10.69
N ILE A 165 -27.80 -24.13 10.71
CA ILE A 165 -29.04 -24.90 10.61
C ILE A 165 -29.50 -24.89 9.16
N GLY A 166 -29.33 -26.01 8.47
CA GLY A 166 -29.54 -26.13 7.03
C GLY A 166 -28.39 -25.53 6.22
N SER A 167 -28.47 -25.67 4.92
CA SER A 167 -27.47 -25.18 3.97
C SER A 167 -28.16 -24.57 2.74
N GLU A 168 -27.48 -23.72 2.02
CA GLU A 168 -27.96 -23.12 0.78
C GLU A 168 -29.37 -22.48 0.93
N ALA A 169 -30.32 -22.86 0.10
CA ALA A 169 -31.69 -22.32 0.17
C ALA A 169 -32.39 -22.62 1.51
N SER A 170 -32.03 -23.74 2.17
CA SER A 170 -32.59 -24.18 3.46
C SER A 170 -31.91 -23.54 4.67
N PHE A 171 -30.83 -22.75 4.51
CA PHE A 171 -30.17 -22.06 5.63
C PHE A 171 -31.12 -21.09 6.32
N GLN A 172 -31.40 -21.30 7.61
CA GLN A 172 -32.39 -20.57 8.37
C GLN A 172 -31.95 -20.05 9.74
N GLY A 173 -30.76 -20.49 10.23
CA GLY A 173 -30.27 -20.10 11.54
C GLY A 173 -28.96 -20.75 11.90
N VAL A 174 -28.59 -20.65 13.17
CA VAL A 174 -27.37 -21.24 13.72
C VAL A 174 -27.65 -21.95 15.05
N ALA A 175 -26.93 -23.03 15.32
CA ALA A 175 -26.87 -23.68 16.63
C ALA A 175 -25.62 -23.18 17.36
N ASP A 176 -25.79 -22.68 18.56
CA ASP A 176 -24.76 -22.13 19.43
C ASP A 176 -24.18 -23.27 20.29
N LEU A 177 -22.87 -23.47 20.17
CA LEU A 177 -22.16 -24.56 20.84
C LEU A 177 -21.79 -24.26 22.31
N ILE A 178 -21.92 -23.00 22.74
CA ILE A 178 -21.62 -22.59 24.10
C ILE A 178 -22.89 -22.72 24.93
N THR A 179 -23.97 -22.03 24.51
CA THR A 179 -25.26 -22.02 25.21
C THR A 179 -26.17 -23.20 24.87
N MET A 180 -25.74 -24.09 23.97
CA MET A 180 -26.44 -25.32 23.57
C MET A 180 -27.91 -25.09 23.17
N ASN A 181 -28.14 -24.04 22.35
CA ASN A 181 -29.46 -23.73 21.81
C ASN A 181 -29.37 -23.31 20.33
N THR A 182 -30.51 -23.27 19.65
CA THR A 182 -30.59 -22.81 18.28
C THR A 182 -31.20 -21.41 18.20
N LYS A 183 -30.73 -20.61 17.25
CA LYS A 183 -31.19 -19.25 16.97
C LYS A 183 -31.61 -19.17 15.50
N VAL A 184 -32.93 -19.12 15.29
CA VAL A 184 -33.56 -19.15 13.94
C VAL A 184 -34.23 -17.81 13.65
N LEU A 185 -33.98 -17.25 12.47
CA LEU A 185 -34.58 -15.99 12.05
C LEU A 185 -35.97 -16.21 11.43
N ILE A 186 -37.04 -15.81 12.12
CA ILE A 186 -38.41 -15.88 11.61
C ILE A 186 -39.03 -14.47 11.64
N LYS A 187 -39.53 -13.98 10.48
CA LYS A 187 -40.14 -12.65 10.36
C LYS A 187 -39.30 -11.52 10.99
N ASN A 188 -38.00 -11.51 10.72
CA ASN A 188 -37.02 -10.55 11.27
C ASN A 188 -36.84 -10.61 12.81
N LYS A 189 -37.28 -11.67 13.48
CA LYS A 189 -37.04 -11.92 14.90
C LYS A 189 -36.21 -13.18 15.04
N ASP A 190 -35.16 -13.12 15.84
CA ASP A 190 -34.40 -14.31 16.22
C ASP A 190 -35.18 -15.02 17.32
N LEU A 191 -35.58 -16.25 17.05
CA LEU A 191 -36.28 -17.11 18.02
C LEU A 191 -35.30 -18.19 18.48
N ILE A 192 -35.38 -18.50 19.77
CA ILE A 192 -34.51 -19.51 20.41
C ILE A 192 -35.33 -20.80 20.57
N TYR A 193 -34.74 -21.89 20.16
CA TYR A 193 -35.31 -23.24 20.28
C TYR A 193 -34.25 -24.21 20.80
N GLU A 194 -34.71 -25.37 21.29
CA GLU A 194 -33.83 -26.49 21.59
C GLU A 194 -33.17 -27.03 20.31
N ILE A 195 -32.04 -27.67 20.46
CA ILE A 195 -31.31 -28.27 19.34
C ILE A 195 -32.16 -29.40 18.76
N PRO A 196 -32.47 -29.40 17.45
CA PRO A 196 -33.23 -30.46 16.82
C PRO A 196 -32.50 -31.82 16.87
N GLU A 197 -33.25 -32.88 17.03
CA GLU A 197 -32.69 -34.24 17.14
C GLU A 197 -31.73 -34.61 16.01
N TYR A 198 -32.06 -34.18 14.77
CA TYR A 198 -31.24 -34.46 13.58
C TYR A 198 -29.89 -33.72 13.55
N MET A 199 -29.66 -32.78 14.45
CA MET A 199 -28.41 -32.00 14.57
C MET A 199 -27.52 -32.46 15.74
N LYS A 200 -28.01 -33.34 16.61
CA LYS A 200 -27.29 -33.70 17.85
C LYS A 200 -25.89 -34.19 17.56
N ASP A 201 -25.72 -35.13 16.63
CA ASP A 201 -24.42 -35.69 16.31
C ASP A 201 -23.44 -34.65 15.79
N ASP A 202 -23.89 -33.71 14.92
CA ASP A 202 -23.07 -32.61 14.41
C ASP A 202 -22.69 -31.62 15.52
N VAL A 203 -23.66 -31.27 16.40
CA VAL A 203 -23.45 -30.41 17.55
C VAL A 203 -22.46 -31.02 18.52
N ASP A 204 -22.63 -32.30 18.87
CA ASP A 204 -21.75 -33.04 19.79
C ASP A 204 -20.33 -33.10 19.23
N THR A 205 -20.17 -33.40 17.96
CA THR A 205 -18.86 -33.38 17.29
C THR A 205 -18.19 -32.03 17.33
N ALA A 206 -18.91 -30.97 16.95
CA ALA A 206 -18.38 -29.60 16.94
C ALA A 206 -18.08 -29.08 18.36
N ARG A 207 -18.92 -29.46 19.37
CA ARG A 207 -18.69 -29.12 20.77
C ARG A 207 -17.46 -29.84 21.33
N HIS A 208 -17.25 -31.09 21.02
CA HIS A 208 -16.02 -31.83 21.39
C HIS A 208 -14.78 -31.13 20.82
N MET A 209 -14.81 -30.69 19.55
CA MET A 209 -13.73 -29.93 18.95
C MET A 209 -13.49 -28.59 19.69
N LEU A 210 -14.55 -27.88 20.11
CA LEU A 210 -14.44 -26.65 20.89
C LEU A 210 -13.79 -26.92 22.25
N MET A 211 -14.24 -27.95 22.96
CA MET A 211 -13.74 -28.32 24.29
C MET A 211 -12.25 -28.70 24.23
N GLU A 212 -11.90 -29.60 23.28
CA GLU A 212 -10.51 -30.00 23.04
C GLU A 212 -9.61 -28.81 22.76
N THR A 213 -10.05 -27.90 21.85
CA THR A 213 -9.28 -26.69 21.52
C THR A 213 -9.12 -25.77 22.72
N CYS A 214 -10.16 -25.55 23.52
CA CYS A 214 -10.07 -24.73 24.75
C CYS A 214 -9.16 -25.37 25.80
N ALA A 215 -9.22 -26.68 25.96
CA ALA A 215 -8.38 -27.44 26.88
C ALA A 215 -6.89 -27.42 26.49
N GLU A 216 -6.55 -27.44 25.20
CA GLU A 216 -5.14 -27.32 24.74
C GLU A 216 -4.45 -26.03 25.19
N PHE A 217 -5.20 -24.98 25.50
CA PHE A 217 -4.67 -23.65 25.88
C PHE A 217 -4.92 -23.26 27.35
N ASN A 218 -5.55 -24.13 28.13
CA ASN A 218 -5.81 -23.90 29.57
C ASN A 218 -5.59 -25.18 30.37
N ASP A 219 -4.54 -25.21 31.20
CA ASP A 219 -4.10 -26.40 31.93
C ASP A 219 -5.17 -26.94 32.89
N GLU A 220 -5.95 -26.08 33.57
CA GLU A 220 -7.00 -26.50 34.48
C GLU A 220 -8.16 -27.18 33.74
N LEU A 221 -8.48 -26.64 32.55
CA LEU A 221 -9.51 -27.20 31.70
C LEU A 221 -9.06 -28.52 31.06
N LEU A 222 -7.76 -28.65 30.76
CA LEU A 222 -7.17 -29.87 30.22
C LEU A 222 -7.28 -31.03 31.23
N GLU A 223 -6.96 -30.75 32.52
CA GLU A 223 -7.08 -31.74 33.56
C GLU A 223 -8.52 -32.27 33.69
N LYS A 224 -9.50 -31.38 33.79
CA LYS A 224 -10.93 -31.73 33.83
C LYS A 224 -11.39 -32.49 32.59
N TYR A 225 -10.95 -32.07 31.42
CA TYR A 225 -11.31 -32.75 30.15
C TYR A 225 -10.77 -34.18 30.10
N LEU A 226 -9.53 -34.40 30.54
CA LEU A 226 -8.91 -35.71 30.60
C LEU A 226 -9.52 -36.65 31.66
N GLU A 227 -9.98 -36.08 32.79
CA GLU A 227 -10.67 -36.82 33.86
C GLU A 227 -12.14 -37.13 33.53
N GLY A 228 -12.68 -36.54 32.46
CA GLY A 228 -14.06 -36.70 32.03
C GLY A 228 -15.07 -35.99 32.93
N GLU A 229 -14.61 -34.92 33.61
CA GLU A 229 -15.48 -34.05 34.40
C GLU A 229 -16.35 -33.16 33.53
N GLU A 230 -17.50 -32.74 34.02
CA GLU A 230 -18.41 -31.83 33.34
C GLU A 230 -17.81 -30.41 33.31
N ILE A 231 -17.58 -29.87 32.12
CA ILE A 231 -17.09 -28.50 31.93
C ILE A 231 -18.29 -27.57 31.70
N THR A 232 -18.40 -26.54 32.54
CA THR A 232 -19.51 -25.58 32.51
C THR A 232 -19.39 -24.56 31.35
N GLU A 233 -20.52 -23.96 30.96
CA GLU A 233 -20.54 -22.89 29.94
C GLU A 233 -19.60 -21.72 30.33
N THR A 234 -19.53 -21.38 31.62
CA THR A 234 -18.68 -20.27 32.12
C THR A 234 -17.20 -20.59 32.01
N GLU A 235 -16.79 -21.84 32.22
CA GLU A 235 -15.40 -22.28 32.06
C GLU A 235 -14.98 -22.29 30.58
N VAL A 236 -15.84 -22.79 29.70
CA VAL A 236 -15.60 -22.73 28.24
C VAL A 236 -15.47 -21.28 27.77
N ALA A 237 -16.38 -20.41 28.21
CA ALA A 237 -16.35 -18.98 27.82
C ALA A 237 -15.08 -18.29 28.33
N ALA A 238 -14.63 -18.57 29.55
CA ALA A 238 -13.40 -18.00 30.11
C ALA A 238 -12.16 -18.45 29.33
N ALA A 239 -12.02 -19.76 29.06
CA ALA A 239 -10.91 -20.30 28.27
C ALA A 239 -10.93 -19.80 26.82
N LEU A 240 -12.11 -19.66 26.23
CA LEU A 240 -12.27 -19.10 24.90
C LEU A 240 -11.80 -17.63 24.85
N ILE A 241 -12.20 -16.80 25.81
CA ILE A 241 -11.76 -15.39 25.92
C ILE A 241 -10.23 -15.32 26.07
N GLU A 242 -9.65 -16.12 26.96
CA GLU A 242 -8.21 -16.16 27.18
C GLU A 242 -7.46 -16.57 25.92
N GLY A 243 -7.92 -17.62 25.22
CA GLY A 243 -7.35 -18.07 23.95
C GLY A 243 -7.46 -17.02 22.82
N ILE A 244 -8.59 -16.31 22.74
CA ILE A 244 -8.80 -15.26 21.75
C ILE A 244 -7.89 -14.06 22.02
N VAL A 245 -7.85 -13.56 23.25
CA VAL A 245 -7.02 -12.40 23.65
C VAL A 245 -5.54 -12.66 23.37
N ASN A 246 -5.08 -13.89 23.59
CA ASN A 246 -3.70 -14.30 23.29
C ASN A 246 -3.47 -14.69 21.82
N ALA A 247 -4.45 -14.49 20.93
CA ALA A 247 -4.42 -14.83 19.52
C ALA A 247 -4.03 -16.31 19.25
N LYS A 248 -4.48 -17.24 20.09
CA LYS A 248 -4.29 -18.69 20.00
C LYS A 248 -5.55 -19.42 19.56
N ILE A 249 -6.73 -18.92 19.94
CA ILE A 249 -8.03 -19.46 19.53
C ILE A 249 -8.72 -18.45 18.61
N PHE A 250 -9.27 -18.93 17.51
CA PHE A 250 -9.94 -18.16 16.49
C PHE A 250 -11.35 -18.71 16.27
N PRO A 251 -12.37 -18.09 16.92
CA PRO A 251 -13.74 -18.59 16.84
C PRO A 251 -14.30 -18.41 15.43
N VAL A 252 -15.00 -19.45 14.96
CA VAL A 252 -15.69 -19.44 13.67
C VAL A 252 -17.20 -19.28 13.90
N LEU A 253 -17.74 -18.26 13.22
CA LEU A 253 -19.16 -17.95 13.13
C LEU A 253 -19.64 -18.11 11.69
N CYS A 254 -20.93 -18.20 11.46
CA CYS A 254 -21.49 -18.27 10.13
C CYS A 254 -22.77 -17.47 9.96
N GLY A 255 -23.09 -17.13 8.72
CA GLY A 255 -24.30 -16.37 8.43
C GLY A 255 -24.53 -16.10 6.93
N SER A 256 -25.55 -15.31 6.68
CA SER A 256 -25.90 -14.84 5.34
C SER A 256 -26.26 -13.36 5.37
N ALA A 257 -25.42 -12.52 4.77
CA ALA A 257 -25.69 -11.10 4.64
C ALA A 257 -26.94 -10.83 3.76
N THR A 258 -27.23 -11.69 2.80
CA THR A 258 -28.40 -11.57 1.93
C THR A 258 -29.69 -11.86 2.69
N LYS A 259 -29.71 -12.88 3.56
CA LYS A 259 -30.89 -13.24 4.37
C LYS A 259 -30.95 -12.52 5.72
N GLY A 260 -29.90 -11.80 6.12
CA GLY A 260 -29.83 -11.11 7.42
C GLY A 260 -29.73 -12.05 8.63
N ILE A 261 -29.19 -13.28 8.41
CA ILE A 261 -29.06 -14.34 9.43
C ILE A 261 -27.66 -14.34 10.02
N GLY A 262 -27.53 -14.51 11.34
CA GLY A 262 -26.27 -14.65 12.08
C GLY A 262 -25.72 -13.34 12.67
N PHE A 263 -26.31 -12.18 12.39
CA PHE A 263 -25.73 -10.89 12.79
C PHE A 263 -25.94 -10.50 14.26
N ARG A 264 -27.08 -10.88 14.87
CA ARG A 264 -27.25 -10.68 16.32
C ARG A 264 -26.27 -11.54 17.10
N GLN A 265 -26.06 -12.76 16.63
CA GLN A 265 -25.11 -13.70 17.22
C GLN A 265 -23.69 -13.17 17.08
N LEU A 266 -23.34 -12.66 15.89
CA LEU A 266 -22.06 -12.01 15.66
C LEU A 266 -21.83 -10.84 16.63
N MET A 267 -22.79 -9.91 16.76
CA MET A 267 -22.67 -8.78 17.67
C MET A 267 -22.61 -9.20 19.14
N ASN A 268 -23.35 -10.24 19.54
CA ASN A 268 -23.25 -10.79 20.89
C ASN A 268 -21.86 -11.41 21.12
N SER A 269 -21.38 -12.23 20.21
CA SER A 269 -20.03 -12.83 20.32
C SER A 269 -18.92 -11.75 20.34
N ILE A 270 -19.09 -10.64 19.63
CA ILE A 270 -18.17 -9.50 19.70
C ILE A 270 -18.12 -8.91 21.11
N ILE A 271 -19.24 -8.62 21.73
CA ILE A 271 -19.26 -8.01 23.05
C ILE A 271 -18.85 -8.98 24.17
N GLU A 272 -19.10 -10.28 23.98
CA GLU A 272 -18.83 -11.32 24.99
C GLU A 272 -17.39 -11.83 24.93
N TYR A 273 -16.83 -12.09 23.75
CA TYR A 273 -15.56 -12.82 23.58
C TYR A 273 -14.42 -11.97 23.02
N MET A 274 -14.69 -10.89 22.27
CA MET A 274 -13.62 -10.09 21.69
C MET A 274 -12.99 -9.12 22.70
N PRO A 275 -11.66 -8.87 22.61
CA PRO A 275 -10.94 -8.02 23.53
C PRO A 275 -11.45 -6.58 23.53
N THR A 276 -11.30 -5.93 24.68
CA THR A 276 -11.52 -4.50 24.86
C THR A 276 -10.18 -3.75 24.77
N PRO A 277 -10.18 -2.44 24.51
CA PRO A 277 -8.98 -1.61 24.57
C PRO A 277 -8.24 -1.66 25.93
N TYR A 278 -8.95 -1.98 26.99
CA TYR A 278 -8.40 -2.10 28.35
C TYR A 278 -7.33 -3.21 28.48
N PHE A 279 -7.47 -4.31 27.73
CA PHE A 279 -6.56 -5.46 27.84
C PHE A 279 -5.22 -5.28 27.13
N ARG A 280 -5.08 -4.28 26.27
CA ARG A 280 -3.86 -4.09 25.48
C ARG A 280 -3.19 -2.77 25.81
N ALA A 281 -2.02 -2.82 26.43
CA ALA A 281 -1.15 -1.66 26.56
C ALA A 281 -0.53 -1.30 25.20
N SER A 282 -0.32 -0.01 24.98
CA SER A 282 0.30 0.51 23.77
C SER A 282 1.77 0.83 24.00
N MET A 283 2.65 0.27 23.18
CA MET A 283 4.09 0.51 23.26
C MET A 283 4.50 1.62 22.30
N GLY A 284 5.26 2.58 22.80
CA GLY A 284 5.84 3.66 22.02
C GLY A 284 7.21 4.04 22.55
N ILE A 285 7.81 5.05 21.95
CA ILE A 285 9.10 5.60 22.37
C ILE A 285 8.96 7.03 22.85
N ASN A 286 9.74 7.40 23.86
CA ASN A 286 9.87 8.80 24.26
C ASN A 286 10.73 9.54 23.23
N PRO A 287 10.20 10.55 22.51
CA PRO A 287 10.97 11.24 21.47
C PRO A 287 12.17 12.04 22.00
N LYS A 288 12.27 12.27 23.35
CA LYS A 288 13.38 13.01 23.95
C LYS A 288 14.60 12.16 24.26
N ASN A 289 14.40 10.88 24.63
CA ASN A 289 15.49 10.00 25.08
C ASN A 289 15.51 8.62 24.40
N ASN A 290 14.57 8.35 23.49
CA ASN A 290 14.37 7.08 22.78
C ASN A 290 14.11 5.85 23.69
N GLU A 291 13.65 6.05 24.92
CA GLU A 291 13.25 4.97 25.81
C GLU A 291 11.88 4.43 25.42
N LEU A 292 11.71 3.10 25.56
CA LEU A 292 10.40 2.46 25.39
C LEU A 292 9.48 2.88 26.53
N ILE A 293 8.25 3.25 26.20
CA ILE A 293 7.19 3.62 27.14
C ILE A 293 5.98 2.72 26.85
N GLU A 294 5.45 2.12 27.92
CA GLU A 294 4.13 1.49 27.92
C GLU A 294 3.08 2.53 28.28
N ARG A 295 1.97 2.57 27.57
CA ARG A 295 0.80 3.39 27.88
C ARG A 295 -0.43 2.50 28.03
N ARG A 296 -1.13 2.69 29.15
CA ARG A 296 -2.41 2.07 29.45
C ARG A 296 -3.55 3.07 29.29
N THR A 297 -4.76 2.60 29.27
CA THR A 297 -5.95 3.43 29.02
C THR A 297 -6.13 4.59 30.02
N GLU A 298 -5.63 4.45 31.26
CA GLU A 298 -5.72 5.45 32.33
C GLU A 298 -4.63 6.52 32.30
N ASP A 299 -3.57 6.32 31.51
CA ASP A 299 -2.42 7.22 31.48
C ASP A 299 -2.75 8.54 30.75
N ALA A 300 -1.77 9.45 30.69
CA ALA A 300 -1.88 10.71 29.98
C ALA A 300 -2.33 10.50 28.52
N PHE A 301 -3.07 11.47 27.98
CA PHE A 301 -3.61 11.38 26.61
C PHE A 301 -2.54 11.05 25.59
N SER A 302 -2.84 10.05 24.79
CA SER A 302 -2.15 9.75 23.55
C SER A 302 -3.08 9.09 22.53
N GLY A 303 -2.80 9.31 21.26
CA GLY A 303 -3.57 8.72 20.16
C GLY A 303 -2.76 8.63 18.88
N TYR A 304 -3.17 7.72 18.02
CA TYR A 304 -2.53 7.42 16.75
C TYR A 304 -3.45 7.76 15.57
N VAL A 305 -2.95 8.55 14.63
CA VAL A 305 -3.67 8.93 13.40
C VAL A 305 -3.48 7.84 12.37
N PHE A 306 -4.46 6.97 12.21
CA PHE A 306 -4.36 5.83 11.29
C PHE A 306 -4.85 6.13 9.87
N LYS A 307 -5.61 7.22 9.69
CA LYS A 307 -6.13 7.64 8.38
C LYS A 307 -6.32 9.16 8.33
N THR A 308 -6.03 9.73 7.16
CA THR A 308 -6.30 11.14 6.86
C THR A 308 -7.04 11.22 5.52
N VAL A 309 -8.07 12.04 5.42
CA VAL A 309 -8.83 12.32 4.20
C VAL A 309 -8.79 13.82 3.94
N VAL A 310 -8.64 14.22 2.71
CA VAL A 310 -8.68 15.63 2.32
C VAL A 310 -10.04 15.95 1.71
N ASP A 311 -10.85 16.69 2.46
CA ASP A 311 -12.15 17.20 1.99
C ASP A 311 -11.99 18.61 1.40
N GLN A 312 -12.74 18.91 0.34
CA GLN A 312 -12.65 20.20 -0.37
C GLN A 312 -13.12 21.39 0.48
N PHE A 313 -14.07 21.19 1.38
CA PHE A 313 -14.74 22.22 2.16
C PHE A 313 -14.24 22.29 3.59
N ILE A 314 -14.04 21.13 4.22
CA ILE A 314 -13.62 21.00 5.61
C ILE A 314 -12.10 21.09 5.74
N GLY A 315 -11.36 20.72 4.69
CA GLY A 315 -9.92 20.59 4.69
C GLY A 315 -9.50 19.17 5.16
N ARG A 316 -8.45 19.09 5.97
CA ARG A 316 -7.93 17.83 6.47
C ARG A 316 -8.85 17.24 7.54
N VAL A 317 -9.24 15.97 7.38
CA VAL A 317 -10.06 15.15 8.27
C VAL A 317 -9.19 13.98 8.73
N SER A 318 -8.87 13.93 10.02
CA SER A 318 -7.99 12.91 10.60
C SER A 318 -8.78 11.93 11.45
N TYR A 319 -8.58 10.64 11.22
CA TYR A 319 -9.14 9.56 12.04
C TYR A 319 -8.12 9.17 13.09
N LEU A 320 -8.47 9.36 14.33
CA LEU A 320 -7.62 9.14 15.50
C LEU A 320 -8.13 7.97 16.33
N LYS A 321 -7.26 7.00 16.59
CA LYS A 321 -7.42 6.01 17.65
C LYS A 321 -6.86 6.59 18.95
N ILE A 322 -7.69 6.74 19.97
CA ILE A 322 -7.24 7.15 21.31
C ILE A 322 -6.69 5.92 22.02
N LEU A 323 -5.42 5.96 22.38
CA LEU A 323 -4.74 4.82 23.03
C LEU A 323 -4.70 4.95 24.54
N SER A 324 -4.59 6.18 25.06
CA SER A 324 -4.64 6.46 26.51
C SER A 324 -5.33 7.79 26.80
N GLY A 325 -5.85 7.93 28.00
CA GLY A 325 -6.42 9.16 28.53
C GLY A 325 -7.73 9.58 27.87
N THR A 326 -7.93 10.88 27.79
CA THR A 326 -9.18 11.48 27.33
C THR A 326 -8.88 12.66 26.42
N LEU A 327 -9.58 12.73 25.30
CA LEU A 327 -9.55 13.86 24.38
C LEU A 327 -10.82 14.71 24.52
N ILE A 328 -10.65 16.01 24.65
CA ILE A 328 -11.73 16.96 24.87
C ILE A 328 -11.78 17.97 23.72
N GLU A 329 -12.97 18.30 23.26
CA GLU A 329 -13.21 19.37 22.29
C GLU A 329 -12.63 20.71 22.80
N ASN A 330 -12.07 21.52 21.91
CA ASN A 330 -11.41 22.80 22.23
C ASN A 330 -10.14 22.71 23.08
N SER A 331 -9.57 21.51 23.28
CA SER A 331 -8.26 21.31 23.90
C SER A 331 -7.11 21.51 22.89
N SER A 332 -5.88 21.53 23.41
CA SER A 332 -4.66 21.50 22.62
C SER A 332 -3.95 20.18 22.80
N VAL A 333 -3.36 19.64 21.74
CA VAL A 333 -2.59 18.40 21.73
C VAL A 333 -1.24 18.65 21.06
N TYR A 334 -0.23 17.92 21.47
CA TYR A 334 1.11 17.94 20.90
C TYR A 334 1.27 16.80 19.88
N ASN A 335 1.69 17.14 18.66
CA ASN A 335 2.09 16.17 17.65
C ASN A 335 3.59 15.88 17.83
N SER A 336 3.94 14.71 18.33
CA SER A 336 5.30 14.31 18.65
C SER A 336 6.16 13.98 17.43
N VAL A 337 5.57 13.90 16.24
CA VAL A 337 6.28 13.66 14.97
C VAL A 337 6.66 14.96 14.29
N SER A 338 5.71 15.89 14.17
CA SER A 338 5.94 17.21 13.58
C SER A 338 6.44 18.26 14.57
N GLU A 339 6.50 17.93 15.87
CA GLU A 339 6.91 18.81 16.99
C GLU A 339 6.08 20.11 17.07
N LYS A 340 4.77 19.98 16.81
CA LYS A 340 3.85 21.13 16.79
C LYS A 340 2.65 20.86 17.70
N THR A 341 2.21 21.92 18.37
CA THR A 341 0.94 21.92 19.13
C THR A 341 -0.21 22.31 18.21
N GLU A 342 -1.27 21.53 18.20
CA GLU A 342 -2.47 21.75 17.41
C GLU A 342 -3.72 21.84 18.28
N ARG A 343 -4.70 22.62 17.86
CA ARG A 343 -5.98 22.79 18.58
C ARG A 343 -7.03 21.84 18.00
N ILE A 344 -7.66 21.10 18.88
CA ILE A 344 -8.82 20.24 18.59
C ILE A 344 -10.08 21.11 18.56
N SER A 345 -10.52 21.53 17.41
CA SER A 345 -11.71 22.40 17.30
C SER A 345 -13.02 21.64 17.38
N SER A 346 -13.08 20.39 16.93
CA SER A 346 -14.28 19.58 16.91
C SER A 346 -13.94 18.10 16.88
N LEU A 347 -14.74 17.29 17.58
CA LEU A 347 -14.66 15.84 17.59
C LEU A 347 -15.95 15.25 17.01
N TYR A 348 -15.83 14.17 16.24
CA TYR A 348 -16.97 13.44 15.68
C TYR A 348 -16.79 11.94 15.86
N SER A 349 -17.90 11.22 16.08
CA SER A 349 -18.02 9.80 15.76
C SER A 349 -18.55 9.66 14.34
N ALA A 350 -18.28 8.54 13.68
CA ALA A 350 -18.74 8.30 12.31
C ALA A 350 -19.54 7.02 12.18
N CYS A 351 -20.54 7.09 11.29
CA CYS A 351 -21.23 5.93 10.78
C CYS A 351 -21.27 6.09 9.24
N GLY A 352 -20.19 5.61 8.58
CA GLY A 352 -19.93 5.87 7.17
C GLY A 352 -19.83 7.38 6.90
N LYS A 353 -20.56 7.86 5.89
CA LYS A 353 -20.59 9.29 5.55
C LYS A 353 -21.24 10.20 6.61
N ASN A 354 -21.98 9.63 7.55
CA ASN A 354 -22.68 10.39 8.58
C ASN A 354 -21.75 10.63 9.78
N GLN A 355 -21.58 11.89 10.15
CA GLN A 355 -20.76 12.29 11.28
C GLN A 355 -21.67 12.87 12.39
N GLN A 356 -21.37 12.53 13.64
CA GLN A 356 -22.10 13.02 14.80
C GLN A 356 -21.11 13.68 15.76
N ALA A 357 -21.34 14.97 16.07
CA ALA A 357 -20.48 15.73 16.96
C ALA A 357 -20.48 15.15 18.39
N GLN A 358 -19.31 15.10 19.02
CA GLN A 358 -19.13 14.72 20.41
C GLN A 358 -18.16 15.67 21.10
N LYS A 359 -18.28 15.83 22.43
CA LYS A 359 -17.45 16.78 23.18
C LYS A 359 -16.23 16.15 23.83
N ILE A 360 -16.31 14.87 24.11
CA ILE A 360 -15.32 14.10 24.85
C ILE A 360 -15.20 12.70 24.24
N ALA A 361 -14.01 12.15 24.25
CA ALA A 361 -13.75 10.78 23.85
C ALA A 361 -12.67 10.18 24.76
N HIS A 362 -12.84 8.92 25.12
CA HIS A 362 -11.99 8.22 26.07
C HIS A 362 -11.05 7.24 25.36
N ALA A 363 -10.03 6.78 26.08
CA ALA A 363 -9.11 5.75 25.62
C ALA A 363 -9.86 4.53 25.05
N GLY A 364 -9.39 4.05 23.90
CA GLY A 364 -10.00 2.98 23.14
C GLY A 364 -10.97 3.45 22.05
N ASP A 365 -11.48 4.67 22.09
CA ASP A 365 -12.42 5.15 21.08
C ASP A 365 -11.70 5.56 19.78
N ILE A 366 -12.46 5.54 18.70
CA ILE A 366 -12.03 6.03 17.39
C ILE A 366 -12.85 7.26 17.05
N VAL A 367 -12.16 8.37 16.81
CA VAL A 367 -12.79 9.67 16.56
C VAL A 367 -12.26 10.33 15.29
N ILE A 368 -13.06 11.21 14.75
CA ILE A 368 -12.68 12.09 13.65
C ILE A 368 -12.38 13.49 14.19
N ILE A 369 -11.27 14.04 13.78
CA ILE A 369 -10.84 15.41 14.06
C ILE A 369 -10.72 16.16 12.74
N THR A 370 -11.23 17.41 12.71
CA THR A 370 -11.17 18.23 11.51
C THR A 370 -10.23 19.42 11.69
N LYS A 371 -9.67 19.90 10.56
CA LYS A 371 -8.89 21.14 10.47
C LYS A 371 -7.50 21.10 11.14
N LEU A 372 -6.95 19.91 11.43
CA LEU A 372 -5.55 19.81 11.80
C LEU A 372 -4.65 20.23 10.62
N GLN A 373 -3.59 21.00 10.89
CA GLN A 373 -2.75 21.60 9.85
C GLN A 373 -1.47 20.79 9.58
N ALA A 374 -0.79 20.36 10.63
CA ALA A 374 0.50 19.68 10.55
C ALA A 374 0.38 18.17 10.62
N THR A 375 -0.73 17.64 11.15
CA THR A 375 -0.94 16.22 11.40
C THR A 375 -1.22 15.45 10.12
N LYS A 376 -0.56 14.29 9.97
CA LYS A 376 -0.67 13.34 8.84
C LYS A 376 -0.99 11.93 9.34
N THR A 377 -1.31 11.03 8.41
CA THR A 377 -1.40 9.59 8.69
C THR A 377 -0.07 9.07 9.21
N GLY A 378 -0.11 8.30 10.30
CA GLY A 378 1.08 7.80 11.00
C GLY A 378 1.55 8.67 12.16
N ASP A 379 1.01 9.87 12.33
CA ASP A 379 1.42 10.78 13.40
C ASP A 379 0.81 10.36 14.75
N THR A 380 1.53 10.71 15.82
CA THR A 380 1.09 10.53 17.19
C THR A 380 0.72 11.89 17.80
N LEU A 381 -0.48 11.99 18.33
CA LEU A 381 -0.94 13.11 19.13
C LEU A 381 -0.92 12.73 20.61
N CYS A 382 -0.34 13.58 21.47
CA CYS A 382 -0.17 13.26 22.90
C CYS A 382 -0.18 14.50 23.78
N ASN A 383 -0.03 14.30 25.10
CA ASN A 383 0.25 15.37 26.04
C ASN A 383 1.72 15.81 25.87
N GLU A 384 1.96 17.13 25.79
CA GLU A 384 3.30 17.72 25.60
C GLU A 384 4.23 17.48 26.79
N GLU A 385 3.66 17.38 28.01
CA GLU A 385 4.45 17.13 29.24
C GLU A 385 4.97 15.70 29.29
N GLU A 386 4.20 14.75 28.76
CA GLU A 386 4.51 13.32 28.71
C GLU A 386 4.51 12.79 27.25
N PRO A 387 5.44 13.24 26.42
CA PRO A 387 5.42 12.93 25.00
C PRO A 387 5.72 11.44 24.75
N ILE A 388 4.98 10.87 23.80
CA ILE A 388 5.18 9.51 23.29
C ILE A 388 5.08 9.58 21.76
N LYS A 389 5.79 8.67 21.07
CA LYS A 389 5.70 8.45 19.63
C LYS A 389 5.47 6.98 19.36
N TYR A 390 4.42 6.67 18.64
CA TYR A 390 4.13 5.30 18.18
C TYR A 390 4.82 5.03 16.85
N GLU A 391 5.13 3.75 16.61
CA GLU A 391 5.72 3.33 15.35
C GLU A 391 4.69 3.45 14.22
N PRO A 392 5.05 4.09 13.09
CA PRO A 392 4.13 4.22 11.96
C PRO A 392 3.93 2.87 11.28
N VAL A 393 2.75 2.69 10.68
CA VAL A 393 2.43 1.50 9.88
C VAL A 393 3.38 1.41 8.68
N THR A 394 3.98 0.23 8.49
CA THR A 394 4.74 -0.07 7.28
C THR A 394 3.77 -0.40 6.14
N HIS A 395 3.59 0.55 5.25
CA HIS A 395 2.73 0.39 4.07
C HIS A 395 3.39 -0.49 3.00
N PRO A 396 2.58 -1.13 2.12
CA PRO A 396 3.10 -1.85 0.97
C PRO A 396 3.91 -0.94 0.05
N ALA A 397 4.99 -1.47 -0.52
CA ALA A 397 5.80 -0.73 -1.49
C ALA A 397 4.99 -0.43 -2.77
N SER A 398 5.22 0.76 -3.34
CA SER A 398 4.68 1.12 -4.65
C SER A 398 5.38 0.30 -5.74
N MET A 399 4.61 -0.53 -6.47
CA MET A 399 5.14 -1.42 -7.49
C MET A 399 4.82 -0.98 -8.93
N PHE A 400 3.92 -0.03 -9.10
CA PHE A 400 3.47 0.43 -10.42
C PHE A 400 3.66 1.93 -10.57
N THR A 401 4.46 2.34 -11.55
CA THR A 401 4.85 3.74 -11.79
C THR A 401 4.43 4.20 -13.17
N MET A 402 3.76 5.36 -13.26
CA MET A 402 3.36 6.03 -14.49
C MET A 402 3.82 7.48 -14.49
N ALA A 403 4.08 8.04 -15.65
CA ALA A 403 4.19 9.47 -15.80
C ALA A 403 2.79 10.10 -15.86
N ILE A 404 2.64 11.29 -15.29
CA ILE A 404 1.38 12.01 -15.21
C ILE A 404 1.53 13.43 -15.74
N LYS A 405 0.54 13.88 -16.49
CA LYS A 405 0.44 15.27 -16.95
C LYS A 405 -1.00 15.76 -16.90
N ALA A 406 -1.16 17.05 -16.74
CA ALA A 406 -2.46 17.68 -16.90
C ALA A 406 -2.98 17.51 -18.34
N ASP A 407 -4.26 17.21 -18.50
CA ASP A 407 -4.89 17.09 -19.82
C ASP A 407 -5.22 18.50 -20.38
N LYS A 408 -5.46 19.46 -19.50
CA LYS A 408 -5.73 20.85 -19.87
C LYS A 408 -4.63 21.77 -19.36
N LYS A 409 -4.22 22.72 -20.18
CA LYS A 409 -3.21 23.74 -19.83
C LYS A 409 -3.57 24.54 -18.56
N ALA A 410 -4.85 24.76 -18.29
CA ALA A 410 -5.33 25.44 -17.10
C ALA A 410 -5.11 24.65 -15.79
N ASP A 411 -4.83 23.36 -15.88
CA ASP A 411 -4.62 22.46 -14.74
C ASP A 411 -3.12 22.21 -14.46
N GLU A 412 -2.21 22.66 -15.34
CA GLU A 412 -0.76 22.47 -15.20
C GLU A 412 -0.21 23.02 -13.89
N ASP A 413 -0.66 24.23 -13.47
CA ASP A 413 -0.23 24.85 -12.22
C ASP A 413 -0.87 24.23 -10.97
N LYS A 414 -1.99 23.51 -11.14
CA LYS A 414 -2.77 22.94 -10.04
C LYS A 414 -2.39 21.49 -9.73
N ILE A 415 -1.92 20.74 -10.75
CA ILE A 415 -1.70 19.30 -10.63
C ILE A 415 -0.70 18.94 -9.52
N GLY A 416 0.37 19.70 -9.35
CA GLY A 416 1.37 19.49 -8.32
C GLY A 416 0.79 19.56 -6.91
N ASN A 417 0.00 20.61 -6.63
CA ASN A 417 -0.67 20.77 -5.34
C ASN A 417 -1.74 19.70 -5.09
N ALA A 418 -2.50 19.33 -6.12
CA ALA A 418 -3.52 18.28 -6.01
C ALA A 418 -2.89 16.92 -5.72
N LEU A 419 -1.80 16.57 -6.40
CA LEU A 419 -1.03 15.35 -6.15
C LEU A 419 -0.44 15.32 -4.75
N THR A 420 0.12 16.41 -4.25
CA THR A 420 0.65 16.49 -2.87
C THR A 420 -0.44 16.20 -1.85
N ARG A 421 -1.65 16.75 -2.04
CA ARG A 421 -2.79 16.49 -1.16
C ARG A 421 -3.25 15.04 -1.23
N LEU A 422 -3.19 14.42 -2.42
CA LEU A 422 -3.55 13.02 -2.60
C LEU A 422 -2.56 12.09 -1.90
N VAL A 423 -1.25 12.40 -1.94
CA VAL A 423 -0.21 11.68 -1.20
C VAL A 423 -0.34 11.88 0.32
N ASP A 424 -0.79 13.05 0.77
CA ASP A 424 -1.10 13.27 2.19
C ASP A 424 -2.29 12.40 2.67
N GLU A 425 -3.22 12.06 1.76
CA GLU A 425 -4.35 11.15 2.03
C GLU A 425 -3.93 9.68 1.99
N ASP A 426 -3.13 9.31 1.00
CA ASP A 426 -2.72 7.92 0.76
C ASP A 426 -1.19 7.76 0.80
N PRO A 427 -0.64 7.24 1.91
CA PRO A 427 0.80 7.02 2.08
C PRO A 427 1.41 5.99 1.13
N THR A 428 0.59 5.19 0.44
CA THR A 428 1.05 4.21 -0.56
C THR A 428 1.29 4.82 -1.93
N LEU A 429 0.89 6.08 -2.14
CA LEU A 429 1.21 6.87 -3.31
C LEU A 429 2.50 7.64 -3.12
N THR A 430 3.34 7.68 -4.14
CA THR A 430 4.53 8.52 -4.18
C THR A 430 4.60 9.31 -5.48
N ILE A 431 5.12 10.53 -5.40
CA ILE A 431 5.34 11.39 -6.57
C ILE A 431 6.82 11.75 -6.67
N TYR A 432 7.35 11.70 -7.88
CA TYR A 432 8.73 12.04 -8.15
C TYR A 432 8.84 12.80 -9.48
N LYS A 433 9.58 13.90 -9.48
CA LYS A 433 9.90 14.62 -10.71
C LYS A 433 11.27 14.16 -11.22
N ASN A 434 11.28 13.44 -12.32
CA ASN A 434 12.52 13.04 -12.95
C ASN A 434 13.19 14.27 -13.59
N THR A 435 14.36 14.64 -13.09
CA THR A 435 15.11 15.82 -13.54
C THR A 435 15.75 15.63 -14.92
N GLU A 436 15.92 14.39 -15.36
CA GLU A 436 16.55 14.08 -16.65
C GLU A 436 15.52 14.05 -17.79
N THR A 437 14.39 13.35 -17.56
CA THR A 437 13.33 13.25 -18.58
C THR A 437 12.33 14.41 -18.49
N GLY A 438 12.31 15.12 -17.36
CA GLY A 438 11.33 16.18 -17.07
C GLY A 438 9.97 15.63 -16.66
N ASP A 439 9.75 14.33 -16.67
CA ASP A 439 8.49 13.72 -16.31
C ASP A 439 8.17 13.86 -14.84
N LEU A 440 6.92 14.19 -14.55
CA LEU A 440 6.34 13.99 -13.22
C LEU A 440 5.76 12.59 -13.18
N THR A 441 6.24 11.75 -12.25
CA THR A 441 5.76 10.37 -12.08
C THR A 441 4.94 10.21 -10.82
N ILE A 442 3.95 9.34 -10.88
CA ILE A 442 3.16 8.86 -9.76
C ILE A 442 3.34 7.34 -9.66
N SER A 443 3.62 6.85 -8.45
CA SER A 443 3.75 5.42 -8.18
C SER A 443 2.73 5.00 -7.13
N GLY A 444 2.19 3.80 -7.28
CA GLY A 444 1.23 3.20 -6.36
C GLY A 444 1.36 1.68 -6.33
N VAL A 445 0.51 1.04 -5.56
CA VAL A 445 0.55 -0.42 -5.34
C VAL A 445 0.23 -1.19 -6.63
N GLY A 446 -0.65 -0.66 -7.50
CA GLY A 446 -1.02 -1.31 -8.76
C GLY A 446 -1.71 -0.37 -9.75
N GLU A 447 -2.08 -0.92 -10.90
CA GLU A 447 -2.71 -0.16 -12.00
C GLU A 447 -4.07 0.43 -11.58
N LEU A 448 -4.94 -0.39 -10.95
CA LEU A 448 -6.24 0.07 -10.46
C LEU A 448 -6.10 1.19 -9.41
N HIS A 449 -5.06 1.14 -8.59
CA HIS A 449 -4.77 2.18 -7.61
C HIS A 449 -4.51 3.52 -8.28
N LEU A 450 -3.68 3.56 -9.34
CA LEU A 450 -3.42 4.80 -10.07
C LEU A 450 -4.63 5.29 -10.86
N ASP A 451 -5.46 4.40 -11.40
CA ASP A 451 -6.72 4.79 -12.06
C ASP A 451 -7.67 5.49 -11.09
N VAL A 452 -7.79 4.96 -9.86
CA VAL A 452 -8.56 5.59 -8.78
C VAL A 452 -7.96 6.94 -8.38
N ALA A 453 -6.63 7.02 -8.28
CA ALA A 453 -5.93 8.27 -7.97
C ALA A 453 -6.24 9.38 -8.99
N ILE A 454 -6.28 9.05 -10.29
CA ILE A 454 -6.67 9.99 -11.35
C ILE A 454 -8.13 10.44 -11.23
N GLU A 455 -9.05 9.52 -10.91
CA GLU A 455 -10.45 9.88 -10.68
C GLU A 455 -10.62 10.77 -9.43
N LYS A 456 -9.90 10.48 -8.35
CA LYS A 456 -9.88 11.33 -7.14
C LYS A 456 -9.34 12.73 -7.46
N LEU A 457 -8.31 12.87 -8.33
CA LEU A 457 -7.83 14.18 -8.81
C LEU A 457 -8.94 14.99 -9.49
N LEU A 458 -9.75 14.33 -10.32
CA LEU A 458 -10.87 14.98 -10.98
C LEU A 458 -11.99 15.32 -9.99
N ASN A 459 -12.44 14.34 -9.22
CA ASN A 459 -13.64 14.46 -8.38
C ASN A 459 -13.40 15.36 -7.15
N LYS A 460 -12.22 15.24 -6.49
CA LYS A 460 -11.89 16.02 -5.30
C LYS A 460 -11.24 17.38 -5.61
N PHE A 461 -10.46 17.49 -6.69
CA PHE A 461 -9.66 18.70 -6.95
C PHE A 461 -10.01 19.40 -8.28
N GLY A 462 -10.91 18.81 -9.08
CA GLY A 462 -11.30 19.36 -10.38
C GLY A 462 -10.18 19.39 -11.41
N VAL A 463 -9.12 18.58 -11.22
CA VAL A 463 -7.94 18.51 -12.07
C VAL A 463 -8.06 17.32 -13.01
N THR A 464 -8.06 17.57 -14.33
CA THR A 464 -8.02 16.51 -15.33
C THR A 464 -6.57 16.14 -15.64
N ALA A 465 -6.22 14.87 -15.45
CA ALA A 465 -4.89 14.34 -15.69
C ALA A 465 -4.92 13.05 -16.53
N LYS A 466 -3.82 12.78 -17.21
CA LYS A 466 -3.61 11.54 -17.97
C LYS A 466 -2.31 10.86 -17.55
N LEU A 467 -2.37 9.54 -17.45
CA LEU A 467 -1.21 8.68 -17.27
C LEU A 467 -0.63 8.31 -18.63
N TYR A 468 0.69 8.24 -18.70
CA TYR A 468 1.42 7.76 -19.85
C TYR A 468 2.70 7.03 -19.41
N GLN A 469 3.30 6.28 -20.30
CA GLN A 469 4.53 5.55 -19.98
C GLN A 469 5.67 6.54 -19.72
N PRO A 470 6.38 6.44 -18.57
CA PRO A 470 7.52 7.30 -18.28
C PRO A 470 8.60 7.18 -19.33
N ALA A 471 9.21 8.29 -19.70
CA ALA A 471 10.34 8.29 -20.61
C ALA A 471 11.54 7.57 -19.98
N ILE A 472 12.23 6.76 -20.76
CA ILE A 472 13.43 6.06 -20.32
C ILE A 472 14.63 7.00 -20.49
N ALA A 473 15.42 7.15 -19.45
CA ALA A 473 16.65 7.92 -19.48
C ALA A 473 17.76 7.14 -20.20
N TYR A 474 17.67 7.04 -21.53
CA TYR A 474 18.73 6.45 -22.32
C TYR A 474 20.01 7.27 -22.23
N ARG A 475 21.15 6.66 -22.56
CA ARG A 475 22.46 7.30 -22.71
C ARG A 475 23.07 6.92 -24.05
N GLU A 476 24.06 7.71 -24.49
CA GLU A 476 24.88 7.37 -25.63
C GLU A 476 26.33 7.17 -25.17
N THR A 477 27.07 6.32 -25.86
CA THR A 477 28.53 6.17 -25.71
C THR A 477 29.16 5.78 -27.04
N ILE A 478 30.46 5.56 -27.04
CA ILE A 478 31.22 5.15 -28.25
C ILE A 478 31.97 3.86 -27.99
N ARG A 479 32.12 3.03 -29.04
CA ARG A 479 32.92 1.79 -28.99
C ARG A 479 34.30 1.94 -29.60
N GLY A 480 34.46 2.89 -30.49
CA GLY A 480 35.69 3.11 -31.24
C GLY A 480 36.41 4.40 -30.90
N THR A 481 37.48 4.67 -31.58
CA THR A 481 38.25 5.91 -31.46
C THR A 481 38.17 6.70 -32.77
N SER A 482 38.20 8.02 -32.67
CA SER A 482 38.31 8.90 -33.83
C SER A 482 39.16 10.13 -33.51
N LYS A 483 39.78 10.71 -34.57
CA LYS A 483 40.55 11.95 -34.47
C LYS A 483 40.08 12.89 -35.57
N VAL A 484 39.53 14.03 -35.19
CA VAL A 484 38.91 14.93 -36.13
C VAL A 484 39.26 16.39 -35.90
N GLU A 485 39.29 17.16 -36.98
CA GLU A 485 39.35 18.61 -36.96
C GLU A 485 37.95 19.19 -36.87
N GLY A 486 37.75 20.11 -35.93
CA GLY A 486 36.59 20.99 -35.87
C GLY A 486 36.99 22.43 -36.08
N LYS A 487 36.58 23.00 -37.22
CA LYS A 487 36.98 24.31 -37.64
C LYS A 487 35.78 25.24 -37.81
N HIS A 488 35.77 26.31 -37.07
CA HIS A 488 34.82 27.38 -37.22
C HIS A 488 35.51 28.62 -37.82
N LYS A 489 35.20 28.91 -39.07
CA LYS A 489 35.69 30.12 -39.75
C LYS A 489 34.50 30.86 -40.37
N LYS A 490 34.20 32.05 -39.90
CA LYS A 490 33.12 32.88 -40.42
C LYS A 490 33.63 34.30 -40.61
N GLN A 491 33.45 34.86 -41.78
CA GLN A 491 33.81 36.21 -42.12
C GLN A 491 32.56 36.93 -42.66
N SER A 492 32.00 37.87 -41.89
CA SER A 492 30.81 38.62 -42.25
C SER A 492 31.01 40.10 -41.86
N GLY A 493 31.75 40.85 -42.68
CA GLY A 493 31.93 42.28 -42.55
C GLY A 493 32.34 42.78 -41.15
N GLY A 494 33.63 43.14 -40.96
CA GLY A 494 34.16 43.54 -39.65
C GLY A 494 35.07 42.47 -39.05
N HIS A 495 35.01 42.25 -37.70
CA HIS A 495 35.78 41.20 -37.04
C HIS A 495 35.28 39.81 -37.45
N GLY A 496 36.21 38.95 -37.91
CA GLY A 496 35.93 37.54 -38.23
C GLY A 496 35.75 36.67 -36.95
N GLN A 497 35.32 35.43 -37.13
CA GLN A 497 35.30 34.42 -36.08
C GLN A 497 36.20 33.25 -36.50
N TYR A 498 37.16 32.89 -35.68
CA TYR A 498 38.07 31.80 -35.97
C TYR A 498 38.33 30.94 -34.73
N GLY A 499 38.08 29.64 -34.85
CA GLY A 499 38.42 28.60 -33.86
C GLY A 499 38.69 27.29 -34.58
N ASP A 500 39.79 26.65 -34.24
CA ASP A 500 40.23 25.39 -34.86
C ASP A 500 40.80 24.47 -33.79
N VAL A 501 40.22 23.30 -33.64
CA VAL A 501 40.57 22.30 -32.62
C VAL A 501 40.65 20.91 -33.23
N TRP A 502 41.62 20.15 -32.79
CA TRP A 502 41.71 18.71 -33.08
C TRP A 502 41.40 17.93 -31.84
N LEU A 503 40.31 17.15 -31.90
CA LEU A 503 39.83 16.33 -30.80
C LEU A 503 40.03 14.85 -31.12
N GLU A 504 40.51 14.10 -30.15
CA GLU A 504 40.55 12.65 -30.13
C GLU A 504 39.50 12.13 -29.16
N PHE A 505 38.63 11.24 -29.64
CA PHE A 505 37.58 10.58 -28.88
C PHE A 505 37.95 9.13 -28.65
N SER A 506 37.80 8.64 -27.44
CA SER A 506 38.01 7.24 -27.07
C SER A 506 37.04 6.82 -25.97
N PRO A 507 36.69 5.52 -25.88
CA PRO A 507 35.87 5.00 -24.78
C PRO A 507 36.50 5.30 -23.44
N GLY A 508 35.66 5.74 -22.47
CA GLY A 508 35.99 5.89 -21.05
C GLY A 508 35.77 4.61 -20.27
N GLU A 509 36.06 4.64 -18.97
CA GLU A 509 35.68 3.57 -18.06
C GLU A 509 34.20 3.70 -17.71
N LEU A 510 33.51 2.58 -17.46
CA LEU A 510 32.10 2.58 -17.06
C LEU A 510 31.89 3.45 -15.81
N GLY A 511 30.95 4.37 -15.89
CA GLY A 511 30.63 5.32 -14.82
C GLY A 511 31.58 6.53 -14.71
N SER A 512 32.55 6.68 -15.61
CA SER A 512 33.48 7.82 -15.60
C SER A 512 32.90 9.12 -16.17
N GLY A 513 31.72 9.03 -16.81
CA GLY A 513 31.09 10.17 -17.46
C GLY A 513 31.91 10.72 -18.63
N VAL A 514 32.07 12.06 -18.70
CA VAL A 514 32.88 12.73 -19.74
C VAL A 514 34.17 13.23 -19.13
N THR A 515 35.28 12.65 -19.57
CA THR A 515 36.64 13.06 -19.15
C THR A 515 37.26 13.91 -20.26
N PHE A 516 37.70 15.11 -19.93
CA PHE A 516 38.40 15.99 -20.83
C PHE A 516 39.88 16.12 -20.45
N THR A 517 40.77 15.94 -21.42
CA THR A 517 42.20 16.09 -21.26
C THR A 517 42.76 16.99 -22.37
N GLU A 518 43.95 17.57 -22.16
CA GLU A 518 44.66 18.29 -23.19
C GLU A 518 46.11 17.86 -23.24
N THR A 519 46.63 17.73 -24.46
CA THR A 519 48.01 17.36 -24.72
C THR A 519 48.63 18.28 -25.81
N ILE A 520 48.24 19.54 -25.77
CA ILE A 520 48.71 20.55 -26.78
C ILE A 520 50.19 20.79 -26.63
N VAL A 521 50.86 20.83 -27.79
CA VAL A 521 52.28 21.14 -27.88
C VAL A 521 52.48 22.47 -28.62
N GLY A 522 53.44 23.29 -28.19
CA GLY A 522 53.81 24.54 -28.88
C GLY A 522 52.78 25.68 -28.79
N GLY A 523 51.73 25.56 -27.97
CA GLY A 523 50.74 26.63 -27.81
C GLY A 523 49.77 26.78 -29.00
N ALA A 524 49.54 25.73 -29.75
CA ALA A 524 48.63 25.72 -30.92
C ALA A 524 47.22 26.24 -30.58
N VAL A 525 46.71 25.95 -29.40
CA VAL A 525 45.54 26.61 -28.80
C VAL A 525 45.98 27.37 -27.53
N PRO A 526 45.76 28.69 -27.45
CA PRO A 526 46.09 29.46 -26.25
C PRO A 526 45.34 28.95 -25.03
N ARG A 527 46.03 28.87 -23.88
CA ARG A 527 45.49 28.37 -22.61
C ARG A 527 44.14 28.95 -22.21
N GLN A 528 43.94 30.27 -22.49
CA GLN A 528 42.71 30.97 -22.19
C GLN A 528 41.48 30.44 -22.94
N TYR A 529 41.64 29.74 -24.07
CA TYR A 529 40.53 29.15 -24.84
C TYR A 529 40.25 27.69 -24.55
N ILE A 530 41.13 26.98 -23.83
CA ILE A 530 40.95 25.58 -23.44
C ILE A 530 39.67 25.34 -22.64
N PRO A 531 39.35 26.22 -21.62
CA PRO A 531 38.09 26.07 -20.89
C PRO A 531 36.85 26.26 -21.77
N ALA A 532 36.93 27.07 -22.83
CA ALA A 532 35.84 27.26 -23.77
C ALA A 532 35.66 26.03 -24.68
N VAL A 533 36.74 25.35 -25.04
CA VAL A 533 36.69 24.07 -25.74
C VAL A 533 36.03 23.01 -24.85
N GLU A 534 36.49 22.84 -23.60
CA GLU A 534 35.90 21.90 -22.66
C GLU A 534 34.40 22.16 -22.42
N LYS A 535 34.02 23.40 -22.23
CA LYS A 535 32.61 23.81 -22.12
C LYS A 535 31.82 23.42 -23.36
N GLY A 536 32.37 23.66 -24.54
CA GLY A 536 31.75 23.26 -25.83
C GLY A 536 31.58 21.75 -25.94
N VAL A 537 32.58 20.98 -25.48
CA VAL A 537 32.55 19.51 -25.44
C VAL A 537 31.41 19.05 -24.51
N ARG A 538 31.38 19.48 -23.26
CA ARG A 538 30.39 19.05 -22.27
C ARG A 538 28.96 19.39 -22.67
N GLU A 539 28.71 20.62 -23.13
CA GLU A 539 27.37 21.05 -23.55
C GLU A 539 26.88 20.27 -24.79
N THR A 540 27.76 19.98 -25.77
CA THR A 540 27.38 19.25 -27.00
C THR A 540 27.11 17.78 -26.69
N LEU A 541 27.91 17.16 -25.82
CA LEU A 541 27.70 15.76 -25.42
C LEU A 541 26.47 15.57 -24.56
N GLN A 542 25.98 16.61 -23.84
CA GLN A 542 24.71 16.54 -23.12
C GLN A 542 23.48 16.44 -24.01
N THR A 543 23.57 16.93 -25.26
CA THR A 543 22.46 16.86 -26.22
C THR A 543 22.52 15.61 -27.11
N GLY A 544 23.53 14.77 -26.93
CA GLY A 544 23.74 13.56 -27.75
C GLY A 544 23.94 13.82 -29.23
N ILE A 545 24.32 12.78 -29.97
CA ILE A 545 24.56 12.85 -31.39
C ILE A 545 23.81 11.77 -32.17
N LEU A 546 23.54 10.64 -31.55
CA LEU A 546 22.89 9.49 -32.17
C LEU A 546 21.36 9.58 -32.14
N ALA A 547 20.80 9.82 -30.96
CA ALA A 547 19.37 9.87 -30.70
C ALA A 547 18.95 11.03 -29.76
N GLY A 548 19.88 11.94 -29.44
CA GLY A 548 19.59 13.11 -28.59
C GLY A 548 19.71 12.85 -27.09
N TYR A 549 20.29 11.73 -26.66
CA TYR A 549 20.49 11.40 -25.25
C TYR A 549 21.88 11.78 -24.77
N PRO A 550 22.05 12.16 -23.50
CA PRO A 550 23.36 12.53 -22.96
C PRO A 550 24.41 11.43 -23.17
N MET A 551 25.58 11.83 -23.62
CA MET A 551 26.70 10.93 -23.83
C MET A 551 27.50 10.75 -22.56
N VAL A 552 27.90 9.51 -22.24
CA VAL A 552 28.67 9.13 -21.05
C VAL A 552 29.82 8.21 -21.41
N ASP A 553 30.76 8.08 -20.46
CA ASP A 553 31.90 7.17 -20.55
C ASP A 553 32.75 7.40 -21.82
N ILE A 554 33.10 8.68 -22.04
CA ILE A 554 33.87 9.15 -23.17
C ILE A 554 35.07 9.95 -22.66
N LYS A 555 36.24 9.63 -23.18
CA LYS A 555 37.47 10.44 -23.03
C LYS A 555 37.64 11.30 -24.26
N VAL A 556 37.75 12.62 -24.04
CA VAL A 556 38.01 13.60 -25.10
C VAL A 556 39.33 14.27 -24.83
N ASN A 557 40.28 14.16 -25.79
CA ASN A 557 41.58 14.76 -25.68
C ASN A 557 41.74 15.85 -26.76
N LEU A 558 42.03 17.08 -26.30
CA LEU A 558 42.41 18.17 -27.18
C LEU A 558 43.92 18.09 -27.42
N PHE A 559 44.34 17.68 -28.62
CA PHE A 559 45.77 17.42 -28.91
C PHE A 559 46.41 18.41 -29.87
N ASP A 560 45.61 19.14 -30.68
CA ASP A 560 46.12 20.15 -31.61
C ASP A 560 45.06 21.22 -31.93
N GLY A 561 45.42 22.25 -32.67
CA GLY A 561 44.51 23.30 -33.16
C GLY A 561 45.28 24.46 -33.77
N SER A 562 44.55 25.52 -34.08
CA SER A 562 45.15 26.79 -34.48
C SER A 562 44.28 27.98 -34.07
N TYR A 563 44.87 29.13 -33.93
CA TYR A 563 44.19 30.38 -33.61
C TYR A 563 44.55 31.53 -34.51
N HIS A 564 43.72 32.53 -34.57
CA HIS A 564 43.96 33.80 -35.27
C HIS A 564 44.05 34.90 -34.24
N THR A 565 45.10 35.77 -34.33
CA THR A 565 45.42 36.76 -33.33
C THR A 565 44.32 37.80 -33.08
N VAL A 566 43.44 38.04 -34.08
CA VAL A 566 42.37 39.03 -34.03
C VAL A 566 40.97 38.41 -33.98
N ASP A 567 40.75 37.32 -34.71
CA ASP A 567 39.40 36.75 -34.94
C ASP A 567 39.06 35.59 -34.02
N SER A 568 40.00 35.16 -33.18
CA SER A 568 39.74 34.06 -32.21
C SER A 568 39.02 34.58 -30.96
N SER A 569 38.03 33.83 -30.52
CA SER A 569 37.22 34.07 -29.33
C SER A 569 36.80 32.79 -28.66
N GLU A 570 36.40 32.88 -27.36
CA GLU A 570 35.87 31.71 -26.64
C GLU A 570 34.68 31.08 -27.35
N MET A 571 33.78 31.90 -27.91
CA MET A 571 32.63 31.42 -28.66
C MET A 571 33.04 30.65 -29.95
N ALA A 572 34.08 31.13 -30.64
CA ALA A 572 34.58 30.46 -31.85
C ALA A 572 35.17 29.08 -31.51
N PHE A 573 35.94 28.99 -30.41
CA PHE A 573 36.50 27.71 -29.96
C PHE A 573 35.41 26.75 -29.43
N LYS A 574 34.43 27.25 -28.72
CA LYS A 574 33.24 26.47 -28.28
C LYS A 574 32.51 25.88 -29.50
N THR A 575 32.28 26.71 -30.52
CA THR A 575 31.65 26.30 -31.78
C THR A 575 32.51 25.28 -32.52
N ALA A 576 33.83 25.46 -32.58
CA ALA A 576 34.78 24.53 -33.21
C ALA A 576 34.73 23.15 -32.52
N ALA A 577 34.71 23.13 -31.19
CA ALA A 577 34.53 21.89 -30.41
C ALA A 577 33.22 21.16 -30.74
N ALA A 578 32.10 21.89 -30.83
CA ALA A 578 30.83 21.30 -31.22
C ALA A 578 30.84 20.72 -32.65
N LEU A 579 31.53 21.36 -33.58
CA LEU A 579 31.71 20.85 -34.95
C LEU A 579 32.59 19.57 -34.96
N ALA A 580 33.64 19.53 -34.14
CA ALA A 580 34.48 18.35 -34.01
C ALA A 580 33.70 17.15 -33.48
N ILE A 581 32.85 17.36 -32.44
CA ILE A 581 32.01 16.30 -31.86
C ILE A 581 31.01 15.76 -32.88
N LYS A 582 30.29 16.64 -33.55
CA LYS A 582 29.33 16.25 -34.61
C LYS A 582 29.94 15.42 -35.73
N LYS A 583 31.21 15.62 -36.01
CA LYS A 583 31.97 14.85 -37.04
C LYS A 583 32.59 13.60 -36.43
N GLY A 584 33.20 13.69 -35.25
CA GLY A 584 34.03 12.62 -34.69
C GLY A 584 33.21 11.52 -34.02
N ILE A 585 32.12 11.84 -33.37
CA ILE A 585 31.28 10.84 -32.69
C ILE A 585 30.72 9.80 -33.67
N PRO A 586 30.15 10.14 -34.84
CA PRO A 586 29.70 9.15 -35.81
C PRO A 586 30.83 8.21 -36.28
N GLU A 587 32.06 8.69 -36.45
CA GLU A 587 33.23 7.89 -36.81
C GLU A 587 33.67 6.94 -35.70
N ALA A 588 33.41 7.30 -34.44
CA ALA A 588 33.75 6.53 -33.23
C ALA A 588 32.77 5.40 -32.91
N LYS A 589 31.82 5.07 -33.79
CA LYS A 589 30.82 4.01 -33.63
C LYS A 589 29.97 4.23 -32.38
N PRO A 590 29.09 5.24 -32.35
CA PRO A 590 28.22 5.51 -31.23
C PRO A 590 27.20 4.40 -31.04
N VAL A 591 26.84 4.13 -29.77
CA VAL A 591 25.87 3.12 -29.36
C VAL A 591 24.94 3.72 -28.29
N LEU A 592 23.72 3.20 -28.25
CA LEU A 592 22.70 3.58 -27.25
C LEU A 592 22.81 2.65 -26.04
N LEU A 593 22.68 3.23 -24.85
CA LEU A 593 22.65 2.51 -23.57
C LEU A 593 21.27 2.64 -22.93
N GLU A 594 20.79 1.54 -22.33
CA GLU A 594 19.56 1.50 -21.53
C GLU A 594 19.86 1.17 -20.07
N PRO A 595 19.07 1.73 -19.12
CA PRO A 595 19.24 1.44 -17.70
C PRO A 595 18.71 0.04 -17.36
N TYR A 596 19.52 -0.74 -16.65
CA TYR A 596 19.17 -2.03 -16.05
C TYR A 596 18.87 -1.85 -14.55
N TYR A 597 17.85 -2.55 -14.08
CA TYR A 597 17.44 -2.56 -12.70
C TYR A 597 17.59 -3.96 -12.12
N THR A 598 18.06 -4.04 -10.88
CA THR A 598 18.05 -5.28 -10.10
C THR A 598 16.68 -5.40 -9.45
N LEU A 599 15.97 -6.47 -9.78
CA LEU A 599 14.70 -6.86 -9.18
C LEU A 599 14.96 -7.87 -8.07
N LYS A 600 14.32 -7.69 -6.91
CA LYS A 600 14.19 -8.70 -5.87
C LYS A 600 12.72 -9.09 -5.76
N ILE A 601 12.39 -10.28 -6.25
CA ILE A 601 11.03 -10.77 -6.43
C ILE A 601 10.76 -11.85 -5.38
N THR A 602 9.71 -11.66 -4.58
CA THR A 602 9.27 -12.59 -3.55
C THR A 602 7.97 -13.24 -3.98
N ILE A 603 7.96 -14.56 -4.03
CA ILE A 603 6.83 -15.38 -4.53
C ILE A 603 6.70 -16.68 -3.73
N PRO A 604 5.52 -17.34 -3.72
CA PRO A 604 5.42 -18.72 -3.33
C PRO A 604 6.22 -19.64 -4.25
N GLU A 605 6.89 -20.65 -3.68
CA GLU A 605 7.85 -21.51 -4.40
C GLU A 605 7.28 -22.15 -5.67
N TYR A 606 6.01 -22.56 -5.65
CA TYR A 606 5.38 -23.22 -6.80
C TYR A 606 5.19 -22.33 -8.04
N TYR A 607 5.35 -21.00 -7.93
CA TYR A 607 5.34 -20.08 -9.08
C TYR A 607 6.74 -19.78 -9.64
N MET A 608 7.80 -20.32 -9.06
CA MET A 608 9.18 -19.96 -9.41
C MET A 608 9.47 -20.19 -10.91
N GLY A 609 9.00 -21.31 -11.48
CA GLY A 609 9.21 -21.60 -12.91
C GLY A 609 8.57 -20.58 -13.85
N ASP A 610 7.31 -20.19 -13.56
CA ASP A 610 6.57 -19.24 -14.41
C ASP A 610 7.20 -17.84 -14.34
N VAL A 611 7.64 -17.41 -13.15
CA VAL A 611 8.27 -16.11 -12.96
C VAL A 611 9.64 -16.05 -13.63
N ILE A 612 10.48 -17.07 -13.50
CA ILE A 612 11.77 -17.17 -14.20
C ILE A 612 11.57 -17.12 -15.73
N SER A 613 10.60 -17.86 -16.25
CA SER A 613 10.25 -17.81 -17.68
C SER A 613 9.81 -16.41 -18.11
N GLY A 614 8.97 -15.75 -17.29
CA GLY A 614 8.54 -14.37 -17.52
C GLY A 614 9.70 -13.36 -17.57
N ILE A 615 10.67 -13.48 -16.67
CA ILE A 615 11.89 -12.63 -16.65
C ILE A 615 12.73 -12.84 -17.92
N ASN A 616 12.93 -14.09 -18.33
CA ASN A 616 13.70 -14.39 -19.54
C ASN A 616 13.06 -13.79 -20.81
N THR A 617 11.71 -13.78 -20.91
CA THR A 617 11.03 -13.14 -22.04
C THR A 617 11.20 -11.62 -22.06
N LYS A 618 11.53 -11.01 -20.94
CA LYS A 618 11.79 -9.57 -20.76
C LYS A 618 13.28 -9.21 -20.83
N ARG A 619 14.08 -9.99 -21.51
CA ARG A 619 15.54 -9.79 -21.61
C ARG A 619 16.26 -9.77 -20.26
N GLY A 620 15.61 -10.32 -19.21
CA GLY A 620 16.17 -10.35 -17.87
C GLY A 620 17.16 -11.48 -17.68
N ARG A 621 18.08 -11.31 -16.74
CA ARG A 621 19.10 -12.30 -16.33
C ARG A 621 18.91 -12.59 -14.84
N ILE A 622 18.72 -13.87 -14.51
CA ILE A 622 18.67 -14.30 -13.10
C ILE A 622 20.08 -14.23 -12.53
N ILE A 623 20.23 -13.58 -11.37
CA ILE A 623 21.50 -13.47 -10.65
C ILE A 623 21.56 -14.52 -9.54
N ASN A 624 20.47 -14.60 -8.75
CA ASN A 624 20.40 -15.46 -7.58
C ASN A 624 18.96 -15.94 -7.35
N THR A 625 18.83 -17.09 -6.67
CA THR A 625 17.56 -17.61 -6.19
C THR A 625 17.76 -18.17 -4.77
N GLU A 626 16.91 -17.75 -3.84
CA GLU A 626 16.94 -18.18 -2.45
C GLU A 626 15.57 -18.68 -2.03
N SER A 627 15.52 -19.70 -1.20
CA SER A 627 14.28 -20.20 -0.58
C SER A 627 14.43 -20.13 0.94
N PRO A 628 14.11 -18.97 1.56
CA PRO A 628 14.27 -18.77 3.00
C PRO A 628 13.33 -19.65 3.84
N SER A 629 12.24 -20.15 3.25
CA SER A 629 11.32 -21.11 3.84
C SER A 629 10.78 -22.04 2.76
N HIS A 630 10.14 -23.16 3.15
CA HIS A 630 9.55 -24.12 2.20
C HIS A 630 8.44 -23.52 1.31
N ASP A 631 7.87 -22.38 1.69
CA ASP A 631 6.73 -21.79 0.98
C ASP A 631 7.08 -20.52 0.21
N VAL A 632 8.28 -19.96 0.39
CA VAL A 632 8.66 -18.65 -0.17
C VAL A 632 9.99 -18.75 -0.91
N SER A 633 10.00 -18.26 -2.14
CA SER A 633 11.21 -18.09 -2.95
C SER A 633 11.47 -16.62 -3.25
N ILE A 634 12.74 -16.25 -3.23
CA ILE A 634 13.23 -14.93 -3.60
C ILE A 634 14.10 -15.08 -4.84
N ILE A 635 13.77 -14.34 -5.89
CA ILE A 635 14.51 -14.33 -7.15
C ILE A 635 15.14 -12.95 -7.33
N GLU A 636 16.47 -12.90 -7.51
CA GLU A 636 17.16 -11.70 -7.91
C GLU A 636 17.47 -11.74 -9.41
N ALA A 637 17.08 -10.71 -10.13
CA ALA A 637 17.27 -10.63 -11.57
C ALA A 637 17.62 -9.20 -12.03
N GLN A 638 18.43 -9.08 -13.09
CA GLN A 638 18.67 -7.83 -13.78
C GLN A 638 17.83 -7.75 -15.03
N VAL A 639 17.06 -6.67 -15.16
CA VAL A 639 16.10 -6.48 -16.26
C VAL A 639 16.18 -5.03 -16.76
N PRO A 640 16.15 -4.79 -18.08
CA PRO A 640 16.13 -3.42 -18.61
C PRO A 640 14.80 -2.72 -18.25
N LEU A 641 14.87 -1.45 -17.89
CA LEU A 641 13.69 -0.66 -17.48
C LEU A 641 12.59 -0.65 -18.55
N ALA A 642 12.97 -0.71 -19.81
CA ALA A 642 12.03 -0.74 -20.93
C ALA A 642 11.03 -1.92 -20.88
N GLU A 643 11.41 -3.03 -20.26
CA GLU A 643 10.58 -4.24 -20.14
C GLU A 643 9.76 -4.28 -18.85
N LEU A 644 9.98 -3.35 -17.92
CA LEU A 644 9.38 -3.35 -16.59
C LEU A 644 8.06 -2.59 -16.49
N TYR A 645 7.65 -1.89 -17.54
CA TYR A 645 6.48 -1.02 -17.55
C TYR A 645 5.19 -1.67 -17.01
N LYS A 646 4.92 -2.93 -17.38
CA LYS A 646 3.75 -3.69 -16.90
C LYS A 646 4.11 -4.87 -15.99
N TYR A 647 5.34 -4.93 -15.52
CA TYR A 647 5.83 -6.09 -14.78
C TYR A 647 5.02 -6.37 -13.50
N ALA A 648 4.56 -5.34 -12.80
CA ALA A 648 3.68 -5.50 -11.63
C ALA A 648 2.39 -6.28 -11.96
N THR A 649 1.76 -5.93 -13.08
CA THR A 649 0.54 -6.60 -13.58
C THR A 649 0.84 -8.03 -14.03
N ASP A 650 1.94 -8.22 -14.77
CA ASP A 650 2.37 -9.54 -15.24
C ASP A 650 2.70 -10.48 -14.07
N LEU A 651 3.46 -9.99 -13.07
CA LEU A 651 3.80 -10.77 -11.88
C LEU A 651 2.56 -11.17 -11.09
N ARG A 652 1.61 -10.25 -10.89
CA ARG A 652 0.34 -10.55 -10.21
C ARG A 652 -0.47 -11.59 -10.97
N SER A 653 -0.53 -11.49 -12.28
CA SER A 653 -1.22 -12.47 -13.13
C SER A 653 -0.56 -13.85 -13.01
N ALA A 654 0.77 -13.93 -13.12
CA ALA A 654 1.52 -15.18 -13.03
C ALA A 654 1.44 -15.83 -11.64
N THR A 655 1.29 -15.04 -10.57
CA THR A 655 1.31 -15.51 -9.18
C THR A 655 -0.05 -15.45 -8.50
N GLN A 656 -1.12 -15.23 -9.25
CA GLN A 656 -2.48 -15.03 -8.72
C GLN A 656 -2.52 -13.95 -7.62
N GLY A 657 -1.75 -12.86 -7.79
CA GLY A 657 -1.68 -11.74 -6.85
C GLY A 657 -0.77 -11.94 -5.64
N ARG A 658 -0.07 -13.08 -5.52
CA ARG A 658 0.77 -13.40 -4.35
C ARG A 658 2.21 -12.90 -4.47
N GLY A 659 2.65 -12.54 -5.67
CA GLY A 659 4.01 -12.03 -5.92
C GLY A 659 4.14 -10.55 -5.57
N SER A 660 5.31 -10.20 -5.05
CA SER A 660 5.75 -8.81 -4.84
C SER A 660 7.19 -8.64 -5.31
N TYR A 661 7.59 -7.41 -5.62
CA TYR A 661 8.98 -7.12 -5.97
C TYR A 661 9.40 -5.72 -5.54
N THR A 662 10.69 -5.55 -5.39
CA THR A 662 11.36 -4.26 -5.30
C THR A 662 12.35 -4.14 -6.44
N MET A 663 12.68 -2.91 -6.83
CA MET A 663 13.65 -2.66 -7.90
C MET A 663 14.59 -1.51 -7.53
N GLU A 664 15.88 -1.67 -7.90
CA GLU A 664 16.91 -0.67 -7.69
C GLU A 664 17.72 -0.51 -8.98
N PHE A 665 18.13 0.73 -9.29
CA PHE A 665 19.02 0.97 -10.43
C PHE A 665 20.33 0.20 -10.24
N SER A 666 20.75 -0.51 -11.29
CA SER A 666 21.99 -1.29 -11.30
C SER A 666 23.07 -0.59 -12.11
N HIS A 667 22.91 -0.55 -13.41
CA HIS A 667 23.91 -0.02 -14.33
C HIS A 667 23.27 0.27 -15.71
N TYR A 668 24.08 0.75 -16.64
CA TYR A 668 23.71 0.90 -18.05
C TYR A 668 24.31 -0.22 -18.87
N GLU A 669 23.54 -0.82 -19.79
CA GLU A 669 24.00 -1.76 -20.82
C GLU A 669 23.58 -1.30 -22.20
N GLU A 670 24.25 -1.84 -23.21
CA GLU A 670 23.98 -1.51 -24.60
C GLU A 670 22.63 -2.08 -25.08
N VAL A 671 21.85 -1.22 -25.72
CA VAL A 671 20.59 -1.59 -26.34
C VAL A 671 20.83 -2.52 -27.52
N PRO A 672 20.10 -3.64 -27.68
CA PRO A 672 20.20 -4.52 -28.84
C PRO A 672 19.95 -3.74 -30.14
N ALA A 673 20.74 -4.03 -31.19
CA ALA A 673 20.81 -3.25 -32.44
C ALA A 673 19.41 -2.95 -33.04
N LYS A 674 18.54 -3.95 -33.12
CA LYS A 674 17.18 -3.80 -33.66
C LYS A 674 16.31 -2.81 -32.88
N ILE A 675 16.42 -2.81 -31.54
CA ILE A 675 15.68 -1.89 -30.67
C ILE A 675 16.29 -0.49 -30.75
N SER A 676 17.63 -0.41 -30.78
CA SER A 676 18.37 0.85 -30.94
C SER A 676 17.96 1.58 -32.22
N GLU A 677 17.87 0.88 -33.35
CA GLU A 677 17.42 1.44 -34.62
C GLU A 677 16.01 2.02 -34.56
N GLN A 678 15.10 1.37 -33.84
CA GLN A 678 13.73 1.88 -33.62
C GLN A 678 13.72 3.17 -32.81
N ILE A 679 14.44 3.20 -31.68
CA ILE A 679 14.52 4.38 -30.80
C ILE A 679 15.13 5.57 -31.55
N ILE A 680 16.21 5.33 -32.32
CA ILE A 680 16.86 6.37 -33.10
C ILE A 680 15.90 6.93 -34.16
N ALA A 681 15.15 6.05 -34.83
CA ALA A 681 14.18 6.47 -35.84
C ALA A 681 12.99 7.26 -35.27
N GLU A 682 12.58 6.96 -34.06
CA GLU A 682 11.50 7.68 -33.36
C GLU A 682 11.94 9.08 -32.93
N ASN A 683 13.13 9.24 -32.38
CA ASN A 683 13.66 10.52 -31.90
C ASN A 683 14.15 11.46 -33.02
N ASN A 684 14.45 10.96 -34.20
CA ASN A 684 14.86 11.77 -35.36
C ASN A 684 13.68 12.23 -36.25
N LYS A 685 12.42 11.93 -35.83
CA LYS A 685 11.21 12.45 -36.45
C LYS A 685 10.81 13.78 -35.86
#